data_6d4f9b20f17cc1e822d5508b5b9a0a4c
#
_entry.id   6d4f9b20f17cc1e822d5508b5b9a0a4c
#
_cell.length_a   1.000
_cell.length_b   1.000
_cell.length_c   1.000
_cell.angle_alpha   90.00
_cell.angle_beta   90.00
_cell.angle_gamma   90.00
#
_symmetry.space_group_name_H-M   'P 1'
#
loop_
_entity.id
_entity.type
_entity.pdbx_description
1 polymer ?
#
loop_
_entity_poly.entity_id
_entity_poly.type
_entity_poly.pdbx_seq_one_letter_code
_entity_poly.pdbx_strand_id
1 'polypeptide(L)'
;MEKEITKKIRVYGIVQGVGFRPTVSRHADSCKIRGSVSNRGPYVEIFAQGSETAVNLFIEKVRTCPPKRAAILKVSEEILDTKEKYPDFSIIESEKTKGEIFISPDIAICEECKEELYDPKDRRYLHPFINCTCCGPRLTILDALPYDRERTSMKEFPMCPECEAEYYNPESRRYDAQPVCCNMCGPEVYLIKTSDRTIDMKGSDAITEARRVISEGGIVAVKGIGGFHLCCDASNEAAVELLRKRKRRPAKPFAVMARNPDVVQSVCELSKEQEEILTGHQKPILLLVRKEIETKQLCSSVAPGNPKVGVMLPYAPVQLLLFQYPDGIKMPDFLVMTSGNVSGAPICRSDEEALEELSEFCDCILSHNRKIRVRADDSVMDFYKNRPYMIRRSRGYAPLPIQTSGKWKGQVLAVGGELKNTFCIGVDSRFYPSAYVGDLEDLRTVNALKETIQRMETLLEVEPSVVVCDMHPKYNSTVVAEELGLPVLKVQHHYAHILSCMAENDWMEQVIGVSFDGTGYGTDGTIWGGEILLADLDGFRRIGSIEPFLQAGGDLSAKEGWRIAVSLIWQISESKDEAMQIIQKLGLCEEKEAKVQLAMLERKINAVESTSAGRLFDGISAILGIRKKSSFEGEASMALEFAAEAYEKRSGEKKINVLDGQKCLTESADDGRELLLTSRLVRAAVEVVSNIGENAVAEDTFDQDLIEKAAYEFHKGLAEQIVTACIHAKEKTGCQTAAFSGGVFQNGLLLRLTEDGLIANGFHVLTHQMIPPNDGGVALGQAFYGMNHECVEEAPIL
;
A
#
# COMPACT_ATOMS: atom_id res chain seq x y z
N MET A 1 9.42 -57.62 -0.43
CA MET A 1 9.81 -56.41 -1.17
C MET A 1 8.64 -55.43 -1.02
N GLU A 2 8.89 -54.24 -0.51
CA GLU A 2 7.84 -53.21 -0.48
C GLU A 2 7.33 -52.90 -1.90
N LYS A 3 6.06 -52.67 -2.06
CA LYS A 3 5.44 -52.38 -3.36
C LYS A 3 5.98 -51.02 -3.87
N GLU A 4 6.57 -51.01 -5.05
CA GLU A 4 6.98 -49.80 -5.73
C GLU A 4 5.73 -49.12 -6.29
N ILE A 5 5.55 -47.81 -5.99
CA ILE A 5 4.44 -46.99 -6.48
C ILE A 5 4.96 -45.75 -7.19
N THR A 6 4.15 -45.24 -8.09
CA THR A 6 4.36 -43.93 -8.69
C THR A 6 3.17 -43.01 -8.34
N LYS A 7 3.45 -41.87 -7.75
CA LYS A 7 2.43 -40.81 -7.52
C LYS A 7 2.72 -39.59 -8.38
N LYS A 8 1.67 -39.03 -8.93
CA LYS A 8 1.66 -37.71 -9.51
C LYS A 8 1.13 -36.72 -8.45
N ILE A 9 1.91 -35.69 -8.18
CA ILE A 9 1.60 -34.70 -7.11
C ILE A 9 1.55 -33.33 -7.77
N ARG A 10 0.50 -32.57 -7.50
CA ARG A 10 0.38 -31.18 -7.93
C ARG A 10 0.34 -30.28 -6.71
N VAL A 11 1.23 -29.29 -6.65
CA VAL A 11 1.37 -28.35 -5.55
C VAL A 11 0.99 -26.96 -6.04
N TYR A 12 -0.03 -26.38 -5.43
CA TYR A 12 -0.58 -25.06 -5.76
C TYR A 12 -0.18 -24.04 -4.71
N GLY A 13 -0.02 -22.80 -5.12
CA GLY A 13 0.32 -21.69 -4.24
C GLY A 13 1.54 -20.89 -4.72
N ILE A 14 2.18 -20.19 -3.79
CA ILE A 14 3.44 -19.47 -4.07
C ILE A 14 4.58 -20.50 -4.07
N VAL A 15 4.72 -21.22 -5.15
CA VAL A 15 5.67 -22.33 -5.31
C VAL A 15 6.62 -22.14 -6.51
N GLN A 16 6.50 -21.02 -7.21
CA GLN A 16 7.40 -20.63 -8.29
C GLN A 16 8.23 -19.41 -7.91
N GLY A 17 9.47 -19.34 -8.38
CA GLY A 17 10.37 -18.22 -8.06
C GLY A 17 10.83 -18.15 -6.59
N VAL A 18 10.55 -19.16 -5.78
CA VAL A 18 10.87 -19.21 -4.34
C VAL A 18 11.82 -20.36 -3.97
N GLY A 19 12.41 -21.00 -4.96
CA GLY A 19 13.31 -22.15 -4.75
C GLY A 19 12.59 -23.48 -4.50
N PHE A 20 11.33 -23.59 -4.91
CA PHE A 20 10.52 -24.78 -4.63
C PHE A 20 11.04 -26.02 -5.38
N ARG A 21 11.25 -25.95 -6.71
CA ARG A 21 11.79 -27.06 -7.52
C ARG A 21 13.13 -27.60 -6.97
N PRO A 22 14.14 -26.74 -6.67
CA PRO A 22 15.37 -27.15 -6.01
C PRO A 22 15.18 -27.83 -4.66
N THR A 23 14.25 -27.37 -3.85
CA THR A 23 13.96 -27.98 -2.54
C THR A 23 13.30 -29.34 -2.69
N VAL A 24 12.37 -29.49 -3.63
CA VAL A 24 11.73 -30.78 -3.95
C VAL A 24 12.79 -31.80 -4.42
N SER A 25 13.73 -31.39 -5.29
CA SER A 25 14.81 -32.22 -5.75
C SER A 25 15.67 -32.73 -4.58
N ARG A 26 16.09 -31.84 -3.68
CA ARG A 26 16.85 -32.23 -2.46
C ARG A 26 16.05 -33.17 -1.54
N HIS A 27 14.74 -32.97 -1.40
CA HIS A 27 13.89 -33.88 -0.64
C HIS A 27 13.82 -35.27 -1.32
N ALA A 28 13.71 -35.30 -2.64
CA ALA A 28 13.71 -36.54 -3.41
C ALA A 28 15.00 -37.32 -3.20
N ASP A 29 16.17 -36.69 -3.31
CA ASP A 29 17.47 -37.28 -3.05
C ASP A 29 17.55 -37.84 -1.62
N SER A 30 17.15 -37.07 -0.62
CA SER A 30 17.16 -37.51 0.78
C SER A 30 16.23 -38.67 1.08
N CYS A 31 15.16 -38.84 0.32
CA CYS A 31 14.18 -39.92 0.44
C CYS A 31 14.44 -41.07 -0.58
N LYS A 32 15.47 -40.94 -1.43
CA LYS A 32 15.78 -41.88 -2.52
C LYS A 32 14.59 -42.09 -3.47
N ILE A 33 13.90 -41.00 -3.81
CA ILE A 33 12.81 -40.97 -4.77
C ILE A 33 13.38 -40.72 -6.17
N ARG A 34 12.84 -41.40 -7.14
CA ARG A 34 13.09 -41.18 -8.57
C ARG A 34 11.88 -40.46 -9.16
N GLY A 35 12.06 -39.68 -10.22
CA GLY A 35 10.99 -38.98 -10.86
C GLY A 35 11.38 -37.63 -11.43
N SER A 36 10.46 -36.69 -11.40
CA SER A 36 10.72 -35.35 -11.93
C SER A 36 9.87 -34.28 -11.26
N VAL A 37 10.33 -33.03 -11.36
CA VAL A 37 9.59 -31.85 -10.97
C VAL A 37 9.63 -30.80 -12.08
N SER A 38 8.47 -30.15 -12.36
CA SER A 38 8.35 -29.10 -13.36
C SER A 38 7.33 -28.03 -12.96
N ASN A 39 7.50 -26.82 -13.47
CA ASN A 39 6.45 -25.81 -13.43
C ASN A 39 5.46 -26.04 -14.57
N ARG A 40 4.18 -25.94 -14.29
CA ARG A 40 3.10 -26.11 -15.25
C ARG A 40 2.30 -24.80 -15.49
N GLY A 41 2.82 -23.66 -15.06
CA GLY A 41 2.09 -22.40 -15.04
C GLY A 41 1.34 -22.23 -13.73
N PRO A 42 0.24 -22.94 -13.50
CA PRO A 42 -0.59 -22.76 -12.30
C PRO A 42 -0.10 -23.53 -11.06
N TYR A 43 0.68 -24.60 -11.25
CA TYR A 43 1.16 -25.46 -10.16
C TYR A 43 2.56 -26.02 -10.47
N VAL A 44 3.16 -26.58 -9.46
CA VAL A 44 4.35 -27.43 -9.61
C VAL A 44 3.89 -28.89 -9.69
N GLU A 45 4.25 -29.58 -10.76
CA GLU A 45 3.96 -31.01 -10.97
C GLU A 45 5.18 -31.84 -10.58
N ILE A 46 4.94 -32.89 -9.81
CA ILE A 46 5.96 -33.78 -9.32
C ILE A 46 5.52 -35.22 -9.64
N PHE A 47 6.39 -35.98 -10.29
CA PHE A 47 6.28 -37.44 -10.37
C PHE A 47 7.23 -38.04 -9.34
N ALA A 48 6.72 -38.89 -8.46
CA ALA A 48 7.50 -39.52 -7.38
C ALA A 48 7.36 -41.04 -7.44
N GLN A 49 8.45 -41.72 -7.69
CA GLN A 49 8.54 -43.20 -7.82
C GLN A 49 9.46 -43.75 -6.76
N GLY A 50 9.01 -44.78 -6.02
CA GLY A 50 9.78 -45.45 -4.97
C GLY A 50 8.93 -46.42 -4.16
N SER A 51 9.45 -46.91 -3.01
CA SER A 51 8.62 -47.65 -2.09
C SER A 51 7.50 -46.76 -1.51
N GLU A 52 6.36 -47.34 -1.19
CA GLU A 52 5.21 -46.61 -0.67
C GLU A 52 5.57 -45.78 0.56
N THR A 53 6.38 -46.33 1.48
CA THR A 53 6.87 -45.61 2.67
C THR A 53 7.73 -44.39 2.29
N ALA A 54 8.65 -44.54 1.34
CA ALA A 54 9.53 -43.48 0.90
C ALA A 54 8.77 -42.36 0.18
N VAL A 55 7.80 -42.71 -0.68
CA VAL A 55 6.96 -41.73 -1.39
C VAL A 55 6.10 -40.93 -0.40
N ASN A 56 5.52 -41.57 0.60
CA ASN A 56 4.70 -40.86 1.61
C ASN A 56 5.58 -39.94 2.48
N LEU A 57 6.78 -40.35 2.90
CA LEU A 57 7.74 -39.52 3.62
C LEU A 57 8.18 -38.32 2.79
N PHE A 58 8.42 -38.53 1.50
CA PHE A 58 8.76 -37.42 0.59
C PHE A 58 7.64 -36.39 0.49
N ILE A 59 6.39 -36.85 0.33
CA ILE A 59 5.23 -35.94 0.25
C ILE A 59 5.06 -35.17 1.57
N GLU A 60 5.25 -35.83 2.71
CA GLU A 60 5.23 -35.16 4.01
C GLU A 60 6.30 -34.06 4.08
N LYS A 61 7.53 -34.33 3.66
CA LYS A 61 8.59 -33.31 3.59
C LYS A 61 8.24 -32.16 2.65
N VAL A 62 7.66 -32.44 1.49
CA VAL A 62 7.20 -31.39 0.55
C VAL A 62 6.19 -30.46 1.21
N ARG A 63 5.28 -31.00 2.03
CA ARG A 63 4.25 -30.22 2.75
C ARG A 63 4.79 -29.48 3.97
N THR A 64 5.63 -30.12 4.77
CA THR A 64 6.04 -29.61 6.10
C THR A 64 7.35 -28.84 6.09
N CYS A 65 8.20 -29.07 5.07
CA CYS A 65 9.51 -28.46 4.93
C CYS A 65 9.69 -27.73 3.57
N PRO A 66 8.73 -26.88 3.15
CA PRO A 66 8.90 -26.07 1.94
C PRO A 66 9.99 -25.01 2.15
N PRO A 67 10.48 -24.39 1.07
CA PRO A 67 11.34 -23.20 1.21
C PRO A 67 10.66 -22.13 2.05
N LYS A 68 11.43 -21.40 2.86
CA LYS A 68 10.91 -20.35 3.79
C LYS A 68 9.94 -19.33 3.18
N ARG A 69 9.92 -19.20 1.84
CA ARG A 69 9.13 -18.21 1.10
C ARG A 69 8.03 -18.84 0.24
N ALA A 70 7.90 -20.15 0.29
CA ALA A 70 6.80 -20.84 -0.35
C ALA A 70 5.56 -20.79 0.54
N ALA A 71 4.39 -20.59 -0.07
CA ALA A 71 3.10 -20.76 0.57
C ALA A 71 2.33 -21.83 -0.20
N ILE A 72 2.22 -23.02 0.37
CA ILE A 72 1.46 -24.12 -0.22
C ILE A 72 -0.01 -23.95 0.19
N LEU A 73 -0.89 -23.75 -0.78
CA LEU A 73 -2.33 -23.61 -0.55
C LEU A 73 -3.07 -24.94 -0.69
N LYS A 74 -2.61 -25.79 -1.64
CA LYS A 74 -3.25 -27.08 -1.92
C LYS A 74 -2.22 -28.06 -2.44
N VAL A 75 -2.36 -29.33 -2.05
CA VAL A 75 -1.62 -30.46 -2.63
C VAL A 75 -2.62 -31.51 -3.05
N SER A 76 -2.60 -31.92 -4.32
CA SER A 76 -3.36 -33.04 -4.83
C SER A 76 -2.44 -34.20 -5.20
N GLU A 77 -2.88 -35.42 -4.95
CA GLU A 77 -2.13 -36.66 -5.19
C GLU A 77 -2.97 -37.61 -6.02
N GLU A 78 -2.31 -38.28 -6.96
CA GLU A 78 -2.89 -39.30 -7.84
C GLU A 78 -1.93 -40.46 -7.96
N ILE A 79 -2.37 -41.69 -7.69
CA ILE A 79 -1.56 -42.90 -7.90
C ILE A 79 -1.66 -43.28 -9.38
N LEU A 80 -0.51 -43.40 -10.01
CA LEU A 80 -0.44 -43.80 -11.42
C LEU A 80 -0.13 -45.32 -11.56
N ASP A 81 -0.95 -45.97 -12.35
CA ASP A 81 -0.63 -47.33 -12.82
C ASP A 81 0.20 -47.22 -14.09
N THR A 82 1.52 -46.97 -13.92
CA THR A 82 2.44 -46.78 -15.02
C THR A 82 3.56 -47.83 -15.02
N LYS A 83 3.99 -48.26 -16.23
CA LYS A 83 5.18 -49.08 -16.44
C LYS A 83 6.45 -48.26 -16.64
N GLU A 84 6.31 -46.92 -16.67
CA GLU A 84 7.41 -45.98 -16.83
C GLU A 84 8.34 -46.04 -15.61
N LYS A 85 9.65 -46.13 -15.86
CA LYS A 85 10.67 -46.12 -14.80
C LYS A 85 11.55 -44.89 -14.97
N TYR A 86 11.64 -44.10 -13.90
CA TYR A 86 12.53 -42.97 -13.83
C TYR A 86 13.93 -43.43 -13.41
N PRO A 87 15.02 -43.01 -14.11
CA PRO A 87 16.39 -43.43 -13.75
C PRO A 87 16.85 -42.71 -12.45
N ASP A 88 16.53 -41.46 -12.30
CA ASP A 88 16.89 -40.57 -11.18
C ASP A 88 15.74 -39.56 -10.89
N PHE A 89 16.02 -38.52 -10.08
CA PHE A 89 15.10 -37.40 -9.89
C PHE A 89 15.66 -36.16 -10.56
N SER A 90 14.89 -35.51 -11.45
CA SER A 90 15.35 -34.39 -12.24
C SER A 90 14.35 -33.20 -12.25
N ILE A 91 14.87 -31.99 -12.34
CA ILE A 91 14.08 -30.83 -12.74
C ILE A 91 13.99 -30.84 -14.27
N ILE A 92 12.76 -30.92 -14.78
CA ILE A 92 12.52 -30.91 -16.23
C ILE A 92 11.98 -29.60 -16.70
N GLU A 93 12.03 -29.35 -18.01
CA GLU A 93 11.51 -28.12 -18.61
C GLU A 93 10.06 -27.82 -18.20
N SER A 94 9.79 -26.57 -18.03
CA SER A 94 8.45 -26.10 -17.68
C SER A 94 7.53 -26.18 -18.91
N GLU A 95 6.37 -26.77 -18.73
CA GLU A 95 5.33 -26.80 -19.74
C GLU A 95 4.16 -25.93 -19.32
N LYS A 96 3.49 -25.32 -20.32
CA LYS A 96 2.35 -24.45 -20.09
C LYS A 96 1.07 -25.28 -20.05
N THR A 97 0.38 -25.26 -18.89
CA THR A 97 -0.98 -25.82 -18.75
C THR A 97 -1.94 -24.72 -18.30
N LYS A 98 -3.23 -24.83 -18.66
CA LYS A 98 -4.27 -23.93 -18.13
C LYS A 98 -4.54 -24.20 -16.64
N GLY A 99 -4.76 -23.18 -15.85
CA GLY A 99 -5.14 -23.32 -14.42
C GLY A 99 -4.75 -22.12 -13.55
N GLU A 100 -4.77 -22.32 -12.26
CA GLU A 100 -4.55 -21.30 -11.22
C GLU A 100 -3.12 -20.77 -11.22
N ILE A 101 -2.94 -19.47 -11.48
CA ILE A 101 -1.62 -18.83 -11.60
C ILE A 101 -1.29 -18.03 -10.34
N PHE A 102 -0.07 -18.20 -9.82
CA PHE A 102 0.48 -17.42 -8.72
C PHE A 102 1.79 -16.77 -9.15
N ILE A 103 1.82 -15.44 -9.17
CA ILE A 103 3.03 -14.68 -9.50
C ILE A 103 3.72 -14.29 -8.20
N SER A 104 5.00 -14.68 -8.07
CA SER A 104 5.81 -14.25 -6.92
C SER A 104 6.12 -12.76 -7.00
N PRO A 105 5.95 -11.99 -5.93
CA PRO A 105 6.48 -10.62 -5.82
C PRO A 105 8.01 -10.65 -5.78
N ASP A 106 8.60 -9.47 -5.98
CA ASP A 106 10.05 -9.29 -5.82
C ASP A 106 10.47 -9.51 -4.36
N ILE A 107 11.62 -10.14 -4.18
CA ILE A 107 12.12 -10.61 -2.89
C ILE A 107 13.43 -9.87 -2.57
N ALA A 108 13.54 -9.28 -1.38
CA ALA A 108 14.76 -8.64 -0.93
C ALA A 108 15.94 -9.63 -0.86
N ILE A 109 17.16 -9.09 -0.99
CA ILE A 109 18.41 -9.87 -0.85
C ILE A 109 18.42 -10.64 0.47
N CYS A 110 18.82 -11.90 0.45
CA CYS A 110 18.98 -12.74 1.64
C CYS A 110 20.35 -12.50 2.31
N GLU A 111 20.48 -12.88 3.58
CA GLU A 111 21.71 -12.63 4.35
C GLU A 111 22.93 -13.34 3.74
N GLU A 112 22.75 -14.57 3.25
CA GLU A 112 23.84 -15.32 2.63
C GLU A 112 24.35 -14.63 1.34
N CYS A 113 23.45 -14.06 0.51
CA CYS A 113 23.89 -13.28 -0.65
C CYS A 113 24.51 -11.94 -0.25
N LYS A 114 24.14 -11.39 0.90
CA LYS A 114 24.75 -10.18 1.46
C LYS A 114 26.16 -10.49 2.01
N GLU A 115 26.34 -11.63 2.65
CA GLU A 115 27.68 -12.11 3.08
C GLU A 115 28.60 -12.29 1.86
N GLU A 116 28.16 -12.98 0.82
CA GLU A 116 28.92 -13.15 -0.41
C GLU A 116 29.21 -11.81 -1.13
N LEU A 117 28.27 -10.84 -1.06
CA LEU A 117 28.46 -9.50 -1.64
C LEU A 117 29.69 -8.79 -1.04
N TYR A 118 29.99 -9.05 0.24
CA TYR A 118 31.08 -8.38 0.95
C TYR A 118 32.28 -9.30 1.22
N ASP A 119 32.27 -10.55 0.78
CA ASP A 119 33.43 -11.43 0.87
C ASP A 119 34.40 -11.20 -0.33
N PRO A 120 35.61 -10.65 -0.12
CA PRO A 120 36.57 -10.43 -1.19
C PRO A 120 37.03 -11.71 -1.92
N LYS A 121 36.74 -12.89 -1.34
CA LYS A 121 37.07 -14.19 -1.95
C LYS A 121 35.94 -14.72 -2.82
N ASP A 122 34.75 -14.20 -2.68
CA ASP A 122 33.62 -14.61 -3.52
C ASP A 122 33.71 -13.99 -4.92
N ARG A 123 33.37 -14.76 -5.95
CA ARG A 123 33.39 -14.30 -7.35
C ARG A 123 32.37 -13.22 -7.65
N ARG A 124 31.38 -13.00 -6.74
CA ARG A 124 30.36 -11.94 -6.79
C ARG A 124 30.62 -10.81 -5.80
N TYR A 125 31.86 -10.73 -5.32
CA TYR A 125 32.29 -9.60 -4.50
C TYR A 125 31.86 -8.27 -5.16
N LEU A 126 31.14 -7.45 -4.41
CA LEU A 126 30.59 -6.15 -4.85
C LEU A 126 29.71 -6.21 -6.13
N HIS A 127 29.11 -7.36 -6.42
CA HIS A 127 28.22 -7.48 -7.57
C HIS A 127 26.85 -6.88 -7.32
N PRO A 128 26.45 -5.76 -8.01
CA PRO A 128 25.22 -5.02 -7.72
C PRO A 128 23.92 -5.77 -8.09
N PHE A 129 24.03 -6.97 -8.64
CA PHE A 129 22.87 -7.82 -9.02
C PHE A 129 22.98 -9.24 -8.43
N ILE A 130 23.78 -9.41 -7.38
CA ILE A 130 23.90 -10.72 -6.71
C ILE A 130 22.54 -11.21 -6.22
N ASN A 131 22.25 -12.46 -6.45
CA ASN A 131 21.02 -13.13 -6.03
C ASN A 131 21.24 -14.65 -5.94
N CYS A 132 20.24 -15.34 -5.41
CA CYS A 132 20.16 -16.80 -5.45
C CYS A 132 18.72 -17.23 -5.74
N THR A 133 18.43 -18.52 -5.64
CA THR A 133 17.07 -19.06 -5.83
C THR A 133 16.05 -18.46 -4.87
N CYS A 134 16.48 -18.00 -3.68
CA CYS A 134 15.60 -17.50 -2.62
C CYS A 134 15.43 -15.97 -2.61
N CYS A 135 16.16 -15.20 -3.42
CA CYS A 135 16.10 -13.73 -3.37
C CYS A 135 16.25 -13.09 -4.75
N GLY A 136 16.02 -11.78 -4.84
CA GLY A 136 16.15 -11.01 -6.07
C GLY A 136 14.80 -10.74 -6.76
N PRO A 137 14.83 -10.15 -7.97
CA PRO A 137 13.64 -9.73 -8.71
C PRO A 137 12.84 -10.93 -9.22
N ARG A 138 11.52 -10.72 -9.33
CA ARG A 138 10.53 -11.68 -9.84
C ARG A 138 9.56 -10.98 -10.80
N LEU A 139 8.48 -10.37 -10.24
CA LEU A 139 7.47 -9.65 -11.01
C LEU A 139 8.07 -8.58 -11.92
N THR A 140 8.99 -7.78 -11.38
CA THR A 140 9.54 -6.61 -12.10
C THR A 140 10.38 -6.96 -13.33
N ILE A 141 10.83 -8.23 -13.45
CA ILE A 141 11.61 -8.70 -14.61
C ILE A 141 10.84 -9.68 -15.50
N LEU A 142 9.63 -10.08 -15.13
CA LEU A 142 8.88 -11.16 -15.77
C LEU A 142 8.23 -10.70 -17.07
N ASP A 143 8.44 -11.42 -18.16
CA ASP A 143 7.79 -11.21 -19.46
C ASP A 143 6.53 -12.10 -19.62
N ALA A 144 6.62 -13.36 -19.20
CA ALA A 144 5.54 -14.35 -19.28
C ALA A 144 5.77 -15.48 -18.28
N LEU A 145 4.76 -16.30 -18.03
CA LEU A 145 4.87 -17.55 -17.26
C LEU A 145 5.06 -18.76 -18.18
N PRO A 146 5.59 -19.90 -17.66
CA PRO A 146 6.16 -20.08 -16.32
C PRO A 146 7.45 -19.27 -16.09
N TYR A 147 7.81 -19.04 -14.80
CA TYR A 147 8.97 -18.25 -14.41
C TYR A 147 10.27 -18.99 -14.74
N ASP A 148 10.76 -18.77 -15.94
CA ASP A 148 12.04 -19.28 -16.47
C ASP A 148 12.86 -18.12 -17.05
N ARG A 149 14.20 -18.24 -17.06
CA ARG A 149 15.12 -17.15 -17.47
C ARG A 149 14.78 -16.54 -18.82
N GLU A 150 14.42 -17.37 -19.80
CA GLU A 150 14.07 -16.95 -21.17
C GLU A 150 12.81 -16.09 -21.24
N ARG A 151 11.96 -16.17 -20.19
CA ARG A 151 10.72 -15.39 -20.05
C ARG A 151 10.88 -14.23 -19.07
N THR A 152 12.11 -13.78 -18.87
CA THR A 152 12.46 -12.63 -18.06
C THR A 152 13.38 -11.68 -18.83
N SER A 153 13.55 -10.44 -18.32
CA SER A 153 14.55 -9.51 -18.86
C SER A 153 15.99 -10.05 -18.75
N MET A 154 16.22 -11.11 -17.99
CA MET A 154 17.55 -11.74 -17.87
C MET A 154 17.97 -12.57 -19.09
N LYS A 155 17.06 -12.85 -20.02
CA LYS A 155 17.38 -13.45 -21.34
C LYS A 155 18.41 -12.64 -22.15
N GLU A 156 18.47 -11.34 -21.89
CA GLU A 156 19.42 -10.41 -22.54
C GLU A 156 20.86 -10.58 -22.00
N PHE A 157 21.04 -11.37 -20.92
CA PHE A 157 22.32 -11.60 -20.24
C PHE A 157 22.67 -13.10 -20.22
N PRO A 158 23.29 -13.65 -21.30
CA PRO A 158 23.70 -15.05 -21.34
C PRO A 158 24.66 -15.39 -20.18
N MET A 159 24.45 -16.52 -19.54
CA MET A 159 25.30 -16.96 -18.43
C MET A 159 26.73 -17.28 -18.91
N CYS A 160 27.72 -16.91 -18.10
CA CYS A 160 29.07 -17.41 -18.27
C CYS A 160 29.16 -18.90 -17.83
N PRO A 161 30.19 -19.67 -18.24
CA PRO A 161 30.28 -21.09 -17.91
C PRO A 161 30.15 -21.41 -16.41
N GLU A 162 30.73 -20.56 -15.54
CA GLU A 162 30.66 -20.76 -14.10
C GLU A 162 29.25 -20.50 -13.54
N CYS A 163 28.54 -19.45 -14.02
CA CYS A 163 27.14 -19.20 -13.62
C CYS A 163 26.23 -20.33 -14.14
N GLU A 164 26.47 -20.83 -15.33
CA GLU A 164 25.74 -21.95 -15.92
C GLU A 164 25.96 -23.24 -15.13
N ALA A 165 27.22 -23.54 -14.75
CA ALA A 165 27.54 -24.66 -13.89
C ALA A 165 26.83 -24.60 -12.53
N GLU A 166 26.77 -23.43 -11.88
CA GLU A 166 26.02 -23.24 -10.64
C GLU A 166 24.51 -23.38 -10.87
N TYR A 167 24.00 -22.93 -12.01
CA TYR A 167 22.58 -22.99 -12.34
C TYR A 167 22.09 -24.43 -12.49
N TYR A 168 22.89 -25.33 -13.04
CA TYR A 168 22.54 -26.74 -13.21
C TYR A 168 22.99 -27.63 -12.05
N ASN A 169 23.78 -27.12 -11.09
CA ASN A 169 24.25 -27.93 -9.95
C ASN A 169 23.21 -27.94 -8.81
N PRO A 170 22.58 -29.10 -8.48
CA PRO A 170 21.60 -29.23 -7.40
C PRO A 170 22.09 -28.79 -6.01
N GLU A 171 23.39 -28.92 -5.75
CA GLU A 171 24.01 -28.53 -4.47
C GLU A 171 24.22 -27.02 -4.38
N SER A 172 24.17 -26.30 -5.49
CA SER A 172 24.35 -24.84 -5.52
C SER A 172 23.14 -24.12 -4.95
N ARG A 173 23.40 -23.05 -4.20
CA ARG A 173 22.35 -22.07 -3.80
C ARG A 173 21.73 -21.35 -5.01
N ARG A 174 22.34 -21.46 -6.17
CA ARG A 174 21.88 -20.85 -7.43
C ARG A 174 21.28 -21.86 -8.39
N TYR A 175 21.11 -23.09 -7.93
CA TYR A 175 20.41 -24.12 -8.70
C TYR A 175 19.04 -23.59 -9.14
N ASP A 176 18.81 -23.56 -10.46
CA ASP A 176 17.56 -23.10 -11.06
C ASP A 176 17.18 -21.62 -10.67
N ALA A 177 18.17 -20.79 -10.35
CA ALA A 177 17.95 -19.38 -10.03
C ALA A 177 17.88 -18.53 -11.32
N GLN A 178 16.67 -18.21 -11.78
CA GLN A 178 16.46 -17.55 -13.07
C GLN A 178 17.23 -16.22 -13.25
N PRO A 179 17.39 -15.35 -12.21
CA PRO A 179 18.14 -14.11 -12.36
C PRO A 179 19.65 -14.26 -12.10
N VAL A 180 20.20 -15.49 -11.98
CA VAL A 180 21.62 -15.69 -11.67
C VAL A 180 22.54 -15.00 -12.65
N CYS A 181 23.57 -14.32 -12.12
CA CYS A 181 24.62 -13.66 -12.88
C CYS A 181 25.83 -13.35 -11.98
N CYS A 182 26.89 -12.81 -12.58
CA CYS A 182 28.07 -12.30 -11.89
C CYS A 182 28.61 -11.06 -12.62
N ASN A 183 29.71 -10.49 -12.11
CA ASN A 183 30.34 -9.31 -12.71
C ASN A 183 30.74 -9.49 -14.18
N MET A 184 30.89 -10.73 -14.67
CA MET A 184 31.27 -11.04 -16.06
C MET A 184 30.07 -11.14 -17.01
N CYS A 185 28.93 -11.65 -16.54
CA CYS A 185 27.80 -11.97 -17.41
C CYS A 185 26.51 -11.27 -17.03
N GLY A 186 26.50 -10.51 -15.95
CA GLY A 186 25.32 -9.79 -15.44
C GLY A 186 25.13 -8.41 -16.04
N PRO A 187 24.07 -7.74 -15.61
CA PRO A 187 23.83 -6.33 -15.89
C PRO A 187 24.99 -5.46 -15.37
N GLU A 188 25.19 -4.32 -16.00
CA GLU A 188 26.19 -3.33 -15.63
C GLU A 188 25.53 -2.09 -15.06
N VAL A 189 26.11 -1.53 -13.97
CA VAL A 189 25.74 -0.19 -13.48
C VAL A 189 26.58 0.87 -14.19
N TYR A 190 25.99 2.02 -14.42
CA TYR A 190 26.65 3.19 -14.99
C TYR A 190 26.02 4.48 -14.47
N LEU A 191 26.81 5.54 -14.53
CA LEU A 191 26.39 6.89 -14.14
C LEU A 191 26.14 7.73 -15.40
N ILE A 192 24.96 8.37 -15.44
CA ILE A 192 24.58 9.29 -16.51
C ILE A 192 24.64 10.71 -15.92
N LYS A 193 25.34 11.60 -16.58
CA LYS A 193 25.32 13.04 -16.29
C LYS A 193 24.02 13.65 -16.78
N THR A 194 23.36 14.43 -15.92
CA THR A 194 22.11 15.12 -16.30
C THR A 194 22.34 16.29 -17.24
N SER A 195 23.52 16.89 -17.22
CA SER A 195 23.89 18.09 -18.03
C SER A 195 23.97 17.84 -19.52
N ASP A 196 24.59 16.74 -19.94
CA ASP A 196 24.82 16.39 -21.35
C ASP A 196 24.19 15.04 -21.75
N ARG A 197 23.53 14.35 -20.80
CA ARG A 197 22.83 13.06 -20.98
C ARG A 197 23.76 11.92 -21.46
N THR A 198 25.04 12.00 -21.12
CA THR A 198 26.02 10.97 -21.49
C THR A 198 26.31 10.01 -20.34
N ILE A 199 26.68 8.77 -20.69
CA ILE A 199 27.26 7.84 -19.74
C ILE A 199 28.71 8.25 -19.50
N ASP A 200 29.03 8.65 -18.27
CA ASP A 200 30.34 9.15 -17.87
C ASP A 200 31.24 8.05 -17.31
N MET A 201 30.66 7.20 -16.42
CA MET A 201 31.35 6.17 -15.66
C MET A 201 30.57 4.88 -15.63
N LYS A 202 31.29 3.75 -15.41
CA LYS A 202 30.69 2.41 -15.35
C LYS A 202 31.23 1.61 -14.17
N GLY A 203 30.50 0.58 -13.76
CA GLY A 203 30.91 -0.38 -12.72
C GLY A 203 31.26 0.31 -11.40
N SER A 204 32.45 0.03 -10.87
CA SER A 204 32.97 0.56 -9.59
C SER A 204 33.02 2.09 -9.55
N ASP A 205 33.46 2.71 -10.65
CA ASP A 205 33.64 4.17 -10.71
C ASP A 205 32.27 4.88 -10.64
N ALA A 206 31.23 4.31 -11.26
CA ALA A 206 29.88 4.83 -11.20
C ALA A 206 29.31 4.78 -9.77
N ILE A 207 29.53 3.69 -9.03
CA ILE A 207 29.10 3.55 -7.63
C ILE A 207 29.85 4.54 -6.74
N THR A 208 31.19 4.64 -6.89
CA THR A 208 32.02 5.55 -6.11
C THR A 208 31.62 6.99 -6.33
N GLU A 209 31.40 7.40 -7.60
CA GLU A 209 30.98 8.76 -7.90
C GLU A 209 29.58 9.08 -7.37
N ALA A 210 28.60 8.17 -7.47
CA ALA A 210 27.30 8.36 -6.86
C ALA A 210 27.39 8.57 -5.35
N ARG A 211 28.23 7.78 -4.67
CA ARG A 211 28.50 7.91 -3.21
C ARG A 211 29.18 9.24 -2.89
N ARG A 212 30.15 9.69 -3.72
CA ARG A 212 30.81 10.98 -3.56
C ARG A 212 29.80 12.12 -3.63
N VAL A 213 28.94 12.12 -4.66
CA VAL A 213 27.91 13.15 -4.84
C VAL A 213 26.97 13.20 -3.63
N ILE A 214 26.50 12.05 -3.12
CA ILE A 214 25.65 11.99 -1.92
C ILE A 214 26.39 12.54 -0.70
N SER A 215 27.65 12.12 -0.47
CA SER A 215 28.44 12.53 0.70
C SER A 215 28.77 14.02 0.71
N GLU A 216 28.81 14.66 -0.45
CA GLU A 216 29.01 16.10 -0.65
C GLU A 216 27.70 16.90 -0.59
N GLY A 217 26.56 16.25 -0.31
CA GLY A 217 25.26 16.90 -0.18
C GLY A 217 24.46 17.01 -1.48
N GLY A 218 24.88 16.30 -2.53
CA GLY A 218 24.16 16.22 -3.80
C GLY A 218 23.01 15.21 -3.77
N ILE A 219 22.25 15.18 -4.86
CA ILE A 219 21.09 14.32 -5.06
C ILE A 219 21.37 13.37 -6.24
N VAL A 220 21.18 12.07 -6.03
CA VAL A 220 21.36 11.03 -7.05
C VAL A 220 20.05 10.32 -7.30
N ALA A 221 19.68 10.17 -8.59
CA ALA A 221 18.62 9.24 -8.96
C ALA A 221 19.20 7.84 -9.08
N VAL A 222 18.67 6.86 -8.34
CA VAL A 222 19.18 5.48 -8.29
C VAL A 222 18.14 4.52 -8.83
N LYS A 223 18.51 3.74 -9.87
CA LYS A 223 17.64 2.70 -10.42
C LYS A 223 17.60 1.49 -9.50
N GLY A 224 16.43 1.21 -8.92
CA GLY A 224 16.17 0.07 -8.04
C GLY A 224 15.64 -1.16 -8.79
N ILE A 225 14.84 -1.98 -8.09
CA ILE A 225 14.20 -3.17 -8.66
C ILE A 225 12.95 -2.78 -9.47
N GLY A 226 12.09 -1.93 -8.93
CA GLY A 226 10.79 -1.57 -9.50
C GLY A 226 10.71 -0.18 -10.15
N GLY A 227 11.77 0.62 -10.06
CA GLY A 227 11.84 1.98 -10.59
C GLY A 227 13.00 2.76 -10.00
N PHE A 228 13.06 4.06 -10.30
CA PHE A 228 14.08 4.96 -9.77
C PHE A 228 13.69 5.56 -8.42
N HIS A 229 14.69 5.88 -7.61
CA HIS A 229 14.56 6.64 -6.37
C HIS A 229 15.45 7.87 -6.41
N LEU A 230 15.00 8.98 -5.84
CA LEU A 230 15.83 10.15 -5.55
C LEU A 230 16.45 9.96 -4.16
N CYS A 231 17.76 10.04 -4.10
CA CYS A 231 18.58 9.73 -2.93
C CYS A 231 19.48 10.92 -2.56
N CYS A 232 19.50 11.28 -1.27
CA CYS A 232 20.47 12.23 -0.68
C CYS A 232 20.72 11.87 0.79
N ASP A 233 21.69 12.55 1.42
CA ASP A 233 21.99 12.40 2.85
C ASP A 233 20.83 12.92 3.71
N ALA A 234 20.20 12.03 4.49
CA ALA A 234 19.08 12.36 5.36
C ALA A 234 19.48 13.14 6.63
N SER A 235 20.76 13.21 6.95
CA SER A 235 21.31 14.03 8.05
C SER A 235 21.65 15.47 7.63
N ASN A 236 21.74 15.72 6.32
CA ASN A 236 22.11 17.02 5.76
C ASN A 236 20.85 17.84 5.44
N GLU A 237 20.53 18.80 6.31
CA GLU A 237 19.38 19.69 6.17
C GLU A 237 19.34 20.39 4.80
N ALA A 238 20.48 20.92 4.33
CA ALA A 238 20.57 21.63 3.06
C ALA A 238 20.28 20.72 1.86
N ALA A 239 20.75 19.47 1.87
CA ALA A 239 20.48 18.48 0.83
C ALA A 239 19.00 18.09 0.77
N VAL A 240 18.37 17.88 1.92
CA VAL A 240 16.95 17.53 2.01
C VAL A 240 16.08 18.71 1.58
N GLU A 241 16.38 19.93 2.00
CA GLU A 241 15.66 21.14 1.55
C GLU A 241 15.82 21.39 0.05
N LEU A 242 17.02 21.17 -0.51
CA LEU A 242 17.25 21.24 -1.93
C LEU A 242 16.37 20.24 -2.69
N LEU A 243 16.29 18.99 -2.22
CA LEU A 243 15.42 17.98 -2.79
C LEU A 243 13.94 18.39 -2.70
N ARG A 244 13.49 18.96 -1.56
CA ARG A 244 12.13 19.49 -1.39
C ARG A 244 11.82 20.58 -2.41
N LYS A 245 12.74 21.52 -2.58
CA LYS A 245 12.61 22.61 -3.55
C LYS A 245 12.53 22.10 -4.97
N ARG A 246 13.47 21.21 -5.39
CA ARG A 246 13.51 20.64 -6.75
C ARG A 246 12.25 19.82 -7.03
N LYS A 247 11.83 18.96 -6.10
CA LYS A 247 10.63 18.10 -6.23
C LYS A 247 9.29 18.84 -5.97
N ARG A 248 9.35 20.15 -5.61
CA ARG A 248 8.17 20.97 -5.24
C ARG A 248 7.27 20.29 -4.18
N ARG A 249 7.92 19.72 -3.18
CA ARG A 249 7.27 18.94 -2.11
C ARG A 249 7.61 19.54 -0.76
N PRO A 250 6.89 20.64 -0.33
CA PRO A 250 7.30 21.45 0.82
C PRO A 250 7.23 20.71 2.16
N ALA A 251 6.19 19.93 2.42
CA ALA A 251 5.96 19.35 3.75
C ALA A 251 5.74 17.81 3.74
N LYS A 252 5.22 17.21 2.65
CA LYS A 252 4.96 15.75 2.63
C LYS A 252 6.22 14.97 3.04
N PRO A 253 6.18 14.08 4.06
CA PRO A 253 7.35 13.35 4.56
C PRO A 253 8.09 12.57 3.46
N PHE A 254 9.40 12.50 3.57
CA PHE A 254 10.23 11.59 2.79
C PHE A 254 10.43 10.29 3.56
N ALA A 255 10.43 9.16 2.85
CA ALA A 255 10.93 7.92 3.38
C ALA A 255 12.46 7.94 3.41
N VAL A 256 13.04 7.27 4.40
CA VAL A 256 14.47 7.07 4.53
C VAL A 256 14.83 5.60 4.51
N MET A 257 15.99 5.31 3.95
CA MET A 257 16.61 3.99 4.01
C MET A 257 17.68 4.02 5.09
N ALA A 258 17.57 3.12 6.07
CA ALA A 258 18.56 2.97 7.13
C ALA A 258 19.58 1.90 6.76
N ARG A 259 20.83 2.06 7.18
CA ARG A 259 21.91 1.10 6.93
C ARG A 259 21.60 -0.30 7.48
N ASN A 260 21.04 -0.40 8.67
CA ASN A 260 20.69 -1.64 9.35
C ASN A 260 19.64 -1.39 10.48
N PRO A 261 19.08 -2.44 11.11
CA PRO A 261 18.10 -2.29 12.19
C PRO A 261 18.61 -1.53 13.43
N ASP A 262 19.87 -1.70 13.81
CA ASP A 262 20.46 -1.04 14.99
C ASP A 262 20.41 0.48 14.85
N VAL A 263 20.68 0.98 13.63
CA VAL A 263 20.57 2.39 13.29
C VAL A 263 19.11 2.85 13.42
N VAL A 264 18.14 2.07 12.96
CA VAL A 264 16.71 2.39 13.12
C VAL A 264 16.35 2.49 14.59
N GLN A 265 16.76 1.50 15.40
CA GLN A 265 16.48 1.46 16.84
C GLN A 265 17.15 2.61 17.61
N SER A 266 18.23 3.19 17.08
CA SER A 266 18.86 4.36 17.71
C SER A 266 18.02 5.63 17.60
N VAL A 267 17.12 5.74 16.60
CA VAL A 267 16.36 6.96 16.28
C VAL A 267 14.85 6.80 16.44
N CYS A 268 14.34 5.59 16.23
CA CYS A 268 12.91 5.27 16.27
C CYS A 268 12.58 4.27 17.37
N GLU A 269 11.32 4.28 17.80
CA GLU A 269 10.74 3.17 18.55
C GLU A 269 10.55 2.00 17.57
N LEU A 270 11.00 0.82 17.95
CA LEU A 270 10.94 -0.38 17.11
C LEU A 270 10.52 -1.58 17.96
N SER A 271 9.29 -2.07 17.78
CA SER A 271 8.83 -3.29 18.41
C SER A 271 9.41 -4.52 17.71
N LYS A 272 9.32 -5.67 18.36
CA LYS A 272 9.78 -6.94 17.78
C LYS A 272 9.02 -7.29 16.50
N GLU A 273 7.71 -7.09 16.48
CA GLU A 273 6.85 -7.35 15.32
C GLU A 273 7.18 -6.41 14.16
N GLN A 274 7.47 -5.14 14.46
CA GLN A 274 7.93 -4.17 13.46
C GLN A 274 9.31 -4.55 12.89
N GLU A 275 10.24 -5.00 13.74
CA GLU A 275 11.56 -5.45 13.31
C GLU A 275 11.48 -6.70 12.42
N GLU A 276 10.62 -7.66 12.74
CA GLU A 276 10.38 -8.85 11.93
C GLU A 276 9.89 -8.51 10.51
N ILE A 277 9.01 -7.53 10.37
CA ILE A 277 8.56 -7.04 9.04
C ILE A 277 9.66 -6.24 8.34
N LEU A 278 10.33 -5.34 9.06
CA LEU A 278 11.38 -4.48 8.51
C LEU A 278 12.56 -5.29 7.97
N THR A 279 12.94 -6.38 8.64
CA THR A 279 14.02 -7.29 8.25
C THR A 279 13.55 -8.42 7.32
N GLY A 280 12.24 -8.58 7.18
CA GLY A 280 11.61 -9.61 6.35
C GLY A 280 12.00 -9.50 4.87
N HIS A 281 11.48 -10.42 4.08
CA HIS A 281 11.81 -10.49 2.65
C HIS A 281 11.08 -9.46 1.78
N GLN A 282 10.08 -8.77 2.32
CA GLN A 282 9.38 -7.67 1.64
C GLN A 282 10.08 -6.34 1.84
N LYS A 283 10.60 -6.08 3.05
CA LYS A 283 11.24 -4.82 3.48
C LYS A 283 10.44 -3.59 3.02
N PRO A 284 9.20 -3.41 3.50
CA PRO A 284 8.40 -2.25 3.18
C PRO A 284 8.93 -1.00 3.89
N ILE A 285 8.39 0.16 3.52
CA ILE A 285 8.50 1.38 4.32
C ILE A 285 7.58 1.23 5.53
N LEU A 286 8.15 1.22 6.75
CA LEU A 286 7.37 1.26 7.99
C LEU A 286 7.29 2.68 8.53
N LEU A 287 6.10 3.11 8.95
CA LEU A 287 5.88 4.36 9.65
C LEU A 287 6.21 4.17 11.13
N LEU A 288 7.37 4.64 11.58
CA LEU A 288 7.89 4.45 12.93
C LEU A 288 7.87 5.76 13.71
N VAL A 289 7.51 5.68 14.99
CA VAL A 289 7.55 6.83 15.91
C VAL A 289 9.00 7.20 16.19
N ARG A 290 9.33 8.48 16.00
CA ARG A 290 10.66 9.02 16.33
C ARG A 290 10.81 9.12 17.83
N LYS A 291 11.99 8.76 18.33
CA LYS A 291 12.36 9.00 19.75
C LYS A 291 12.53 10.50 19.98
N GLU A 292 12.13 10.97 21.15
CA GLU A 292 12.33 12.35 21.61
C GLU A 292 13.78 12.55 22.08
N ILE A 293 14.73 12.38 21.16
CA ILE A 293 16.15 12.59 21.41
C ILE A 293 16.74 13.51 20.34
N GLU A 294 17.59 14.43 20.73
CA GLU A 294 18.37 15.17 19.76
C GLU A 294 19.33 14.22 19.03
N THR A 295 19.07 14.00 17.74
CA THR A 295 19.94 13.20 16.89
C THR A 295 20.39 14.01 15.68
N LYS A 296 21.68 13.88 15.34
CA LYS A 296 22.23 14.43 14.10
C LYS A 296 22.05 13.48 12.90
N GLN A 297 21.43 12.30 13.11
CA GLN A 297 21.31 11.28 12.07
C GLN A 297 20.13 11.53 11.10
N LEU A 298 19.08 12.21 11.57
CA LEU A 298 17.94 12.60 10.75
C LEU A 298 17.63 14.09 10.96
N CYS A 299 17.68 14.87 9.91
CA CYS A 299 17.30 16.27 9.96
C CYS A 299 15.78 16.47 10.04
N SER A 300 15.36 17.68 10.50
CA SER A 300 13.94 17.99 10.69
C SER A 300 13.16 18.02 9.37
N SER A 301 13.81 18.48 8.32
CA SER A 301 13.22 18.54 6.97
C SER A 301 12.93 17.18 6.34
N VAL A 302 13.30 16.03 6.93
CA VAL A 302 12.88 14.70 6.44
C VAL A 302 11.37 14.50 6.61
N ALA A 303 10.82 14.89 7.75
CA ALA A 303 9.39 14.75 8.07
C ALA A 303 8.93 15.95 8.92
N PRO A 304 8.73 17.14 8.34
CA PRO A 304 8.41 18.35 9.08
C PRO A 304 7.11 18.23 9.86
N GLY A 305 7.16 18.47 11.18
CA GLY A 305 6.00 18.42 12.06
C GLY A 305 5.32 17.06 12.19
N ASN A 306 5.99 15.96 11.76
CA ASN A 306 5.45 14.62 11.86
C ASN A 306 6.22 13.82 12.92
N PRO A 307 5.53 13.26 13.94
CA PRO A 307 6.16 12.41 14.94
C PRO A 307 6.63 11.06 14.41
N LYS A 308 6.13 10.64 13.23
CA LYS A 308 6.53 9.40 12.56
C LYS A 308 7.45 9.67 11.37
N VAL A 309 8.31 8.74 11.06
CA VAL A 309 9.14 8.73 9.85
C VAL A 309 8.99 7.39 9.14
N GLY A 310 8.90 7.44 7.82
CA GLY A 310 8.89 6.22 7.00
C GLY A 310 10.30 5.67 6.84
N VAL A 311 10.56 4.46 7.36
CA VAL A 311 11.87 3.81 7.36
C VAL A 311 11.81 2.49 6.61
N MET A 312 12.80 2.23 5.75
CA MET A 312 13.02 0.93 5.12
C MET A 312 14.48 0.52 5.20
N LEU A 313 14.76 -0.76 4.97
CA LEU A 313 16.12 -1.29 4.84
C LEU A 313 16.46 -1.56 3.36
N PRO A 314 17.76 -1.60 3.00
CA PRO A 314 18.20 -1.99 1.67
C PRO A 314 17.66 -3.37 1.29
N TYR A 315 16.97 -3.46 0.17
CA TYR A 315 16.40 -4.69 -0.37
C TYR A 315 17.07 -5.15 -1.67
N ALA A 316 17.82 -4.27 -2.31
CA ALA A 316 18.60 -4.57 -3.51
C ALA A 316 20.11 -4.43 -3.24
N PRO A 317 20.97 -5.26 -3.88
CA PRO A 317 22.42 -5.19 -3.67
C PRO A 317 22.99 -3.79 -3.96
N VAL A 318 22.55 -3.12 -5.01
CA VAL A 318 23.00 -1.76 -5.35
C VAL A 318 22.77 -0.76 -4.20
N GLN A 319 21.69 -0.89 -3.46
CA GLN A 319 21.38 -0.05 -2.30
C GLN A 319 22.33 -0.33 -1.13
N LEU A 320 22.71 -1.59 -0.90
CA LEU A 320 23.73 -1.96 0.09
C LEU A 320 25.09 -1.35 -0.26
N LEU A 321 25.45 -1.37 -1.55
CA LEU A 321 26.71 -0.79 -2.04
C LEU A 321 26.76 0.74 -1.90
N LEU A 322 25.61 1.43 -1.85
CA LEU A 322 25.58 2.86 -1.52
C LEU A 322 26.01 3.11 -0.07
N PHE A 323 25.68 2.22 0.88
CA PHE A 323 26.09 2.38 2.28
C PHE A 323 27.53 1.94 2.55
N GLN A 324 27.98 0.86 1.89
CA GLN A 324 29.30 0.27 2.15
C GLN A 324 29.98 -0.12 0.84
N TYR A 325 31.10 0.52 0.57
CA TYR A 325 31.94 0.26 -0.61
C TYR A 325 33.40 0.56 -0.26
N PRO A 326 34.39 -0.16 -0.85
CA PRO A 326 35.81 -0.01 -0.47
C PRO A 326 36.52 1.18 -1.15
N ASP A 327 35.86 2.33 -1.23
CA ASP A 327 36.34 3.58 -1.83
C ASP A 327 36.84 4.63 -0.81
N GLY A 328 36.74 4.32 0.48
CA GLY A 328 37.13 5.21 1.57
C GLY A 328 36.11 6.31 1.91
N ILE A 329 35.01 6.44 1.17
CA ILE A 329 33.96 7.43 1.41
C ILE A 329 33.09 6.98 2.59
N LYS A 330 32.93 7.86 3.59
CA LYS A 330 32.02 7.64 4.71
C LYS A 330 30.61 8.08 4.33
N MET A 331 29.68 7.15 4.31
CA MET A 331 28.27 7.43 4.05
C MET A 331 27.50 7.62 5.35
N PRO A 332 26.45 8.46 5.34
CA PRO A 332 25.56 8.63 6.49
C PRO A 332 24.80 7.31 6.79
N ASP A 333 24.24 7.22 7.99
CA ASP A 333 23.50 6.05 8.43
C ASP A 333 22.09 5.97 7.83
N PHE A 334 21.55 7.13 7.39
CA PHE A 334 20.27 7.25 6.73
C PHE A 334 20.40 7.99 5.40
N LEU A 335 19.79 7.47 4.37
CA LEU A 335 19.62 8.12 3.08
C LEU A 335 18.14 8.41 2.85
N VAL A 336 17.80 9.61 2.41
CA VAL A 336 16.47 9.82 1.82
C VAL A 336 16.33 8.88 0.63
N MET A 337 15.19 8.22 0.52
CA MET A 337 14.90 7.31 -0.58
C MET A 337 13.43 7.49 -0.98
N THR A 338 13.18 8.45 -1.84
CA THR A 338 11.83 8.77 -2.32
C THR A 338 11.65 8.37 -3.79
N SER A 339 10.43 8.06 -4.20
CA SER A 339 10.14 7.66 -5.58
C SER A 339 10.67 8.67 -6.60
N GLY A 340 11.32 8.16 -7.66
CA GLY A 340 11.80 8.93 -8.78
C GLY A 340 10.70 9.20 -9.79
N ASN A 341 9.93 10.26 -9.57
CA ASN A 341 8.83 10.70 -10.42
C ASN A 341 8.54 12.19 -10.22
N VAL A 342 7.92 12.80 -11.18
CA VAL A 342 7.17 14.05 -10.98
C VAL A 342 5.94 13.77 -10.11
N SER A 343 5.47 14.75 -9.32
CA SER A 343 4.29 14.56 -8.46
C SER A 343 3.06 14.17 -9.29
N GLY A 344 2.39 13.09 -8.94
CA GLY A 344 1.25 12.53 -9.66
C GLY A 344 1.60 11.56 -10.80
N ALA A 345 2.81 11.63 -11.37
CA ALA A 345 3.26 10.71 -12.41
C ALA A 345 3.67 9.34 -11.83
N PRO A 346 3.70 8.27 -12.65
CA PRO A 346 4.19 6.97 -12.22
C PRO A 346 5.71 7.01 -11.97
N ILE A 347 6.22 6.07 -11.18
CA ILE A 347 7.67 5.95 -10.95
C ILE A 347 8.40 5.67 -12.28
N CYS A 348 9.50 6.39 -12.55
CA CYS A 348 10.33 6.16 -13.73
C CYS A 348 10.98 4.77 -13.67
N ARG A 349 11.01 4.05 -14.80
CA ARG A 349 11.60 2.69 -14.90
C ARG A 349 12.69 2.56 -15.96
N SER A 350 12.73 3.48 -16.92
CA SER A 350 13.75 3.49 -17.99
C SER A 350 14.67 4.72 -17.88
N ASP A 351 15.80 4.67 -18.55
CA ASP A 351 16.74 5.77 -18.56
C ASP A 351 16.18 6.98 -19.30
N GLU A 352 15.38 6.75 -20.35
CA GLU A 352 14.70 7.77 -21.12
C GLU A 352 13.72 8.54 -20.22
N GLU A 353 12.85 7.83 -19.50
CA GLU A 353 11.93 8.42 -18.52
C GLU A 353 12.68 9.20 -17.43
N ALA A 354 13.77 8.62 -16.90
CA ALA A 354 14.56 9.26 -15.85
C ALA A 354 15.28 10.54 -16.35
N LEU A 355 15.81 10.53 -17.57
CA LEU A 355 16.44 11.71 -18.19
C LEU A 355 15.43 12.79 -18.52
N GLU A 356 14.21 12.43 -18.90
CA GLU A 356 13.16 13.39 -19.19
C GLU A 356 12.60 14.03 -17.92
N GLU A 357 12.30 13.21 -16.91
CA GLU A 357 11.53 13.65 -15.74
C GLU A 357 12.40 14.02 -14.52
N LEU A 358 13.57 13.38 -14.33
CA LEU A 358 14.36 13.54 -13.11
C LEU A 358 15.60 14.43 -13.25
N SER A 359 15.99 14.83 -14.47
CA SER A 359 17.20 15.61 -14.70
C SER A 359 17.23 16.94 -13.91
N GLU A 360 16.08 17.55 -13.66
CA GLU A 360 15.99 18.77 -12.84
C GLU A 360 16.02 18.49 -11.33
N PHE A 361 15.80 17.23 -10.92
CA PHE A 361 15.69 16.86 -9.52
C PHE A 361 17.00 16.33 -8.93
N CYS A 362 17.89 15.79 -9.77
CA CYS A 362 19.14 15.17 -9.33
C CYS A 362 20.37 15.75 -10.06
N ASP A 363 21.53 15.50 -9.50
CA ASP A 363 22.81 15.94 -10.04
C ASP A 363 23.39 14.89 -11.00
N CYS A 364 23.08 13.61 -10.77
CA CYS A 364 23.41 12.50 -11.67
C CYS A 364 22.42 11.32 -11.47
N ILE A 365 22.47 10.37 -12.41
CA ILE A 365 21.61 9.19 -12.42
C ILE A 365 22.49 7.93 -12.38
N LEU A 366 22.42 7.16 -11.30
CA LEU A 366 23.01 5.81 -11.20
C LEU A 366 22.00 4.80 -11.76
N SER A 367 22.24 4.34 -12.97
CA SER A 367 21.37 3.43 -13.70
C SER A 367 22.04 2.08 -13.97
N HIS A 368 21.29 1.19 -14.62
CA HIS A 368 21.75 -0.11 -15.08
C HIS A 368 20.93 -0.58 -16.30
N ASN A 369 21.51 -1.48 -17.10
CA ASN A 369 20.92 -1.96 -18.34
C ASN A 369 19.92 -3.11 -18.18
N ARG A 370 19.63 -3.62 -16.97
CA ARG A 370 18.54 -4.57 -16.76
C ARG A 370 17.18 -3.86 -16.88
N LYS A 371 16.33 -4.31 -17.79
CA LYS A 371 15.02 -3.72 -18.03
C LYS A 371 14.05 -4.06 -16.89
N ILE A 372 13.31 -3.04 -16.43
CA ILE A 372 12.18 -3.18 -15.52
C ILE A 372 10.93 -3.34 -16.39
N ARG A 373 10.22 -4.47 -16.23
CA ARG A 373 9.03 -4.81 -17.01
C ARG A 373 7.76 -4.29 -16.36
N VAL A 374 7.66 -4.40 -15.05
CA VAL A 374 6.54 -3.91 -14.26
C VAL A 374 7.05 -2.87 -13.26
N ARG A 375 6.43 -1.68 -13.24
CA ARG A 375 6.69 -0.69 -12.20
C ARG A 375 6.23 -1.20 -10.86
N ALA A 376 7.01 -1.00 -9.82
CA ALA A 376 6.63 -1.35 -8.47
C ALA A 376 7.20 -0.32 -7.48
N ASP A 377 6.32 0.56 -7.00
CA ASP A 377 6.62 1.47 -5.89
C ASP A 377 6.86 0.68 -4.60
N ASP A 378 7.46 1.31 -3.59
CA ASP A 378 7.62 0.68 -2.29
C ASP A 378 6.28 0.62 -1.54
N SER A 379 6.00 -0.52 -0.92
CA SER A 379 4.87 -0.67 0.00
C SER A 379 5.08 0.19 1.24
N VAL A 380 4.00 0.76 1.76
CA VAL A 380 4.00 1.57 2.99
C VAL A 380 3.06 0.93 4.00
N MET A 381 3.52 0.77 5.22
CA MET A 381 2.81 0.08 6.28
C MET A 381 2.95 0.83 7.60
N ASP A 382 1.86 0.93 8.32
CA ASP A 382 1.81 1.32 9.73
C ASP A 382 1.52 0.08 10.59
N PHE A 383 1.40 0.25 11.87
CA PHE A 383 0.99 -0.79 12.82
C PHE A 383 -0.21 -0.32 13.62
N TYR A 384 -1.21 -1.19 13.69
CA TYR A 384 -2.40 -0.99 14.48
C TYR A 384 -2.56 -2.15 15.46
N LYS A 385 -2.59 -1.88 16.78
CA LYS A 385 -2.67 -2.93 17.84
C LYS A 385 -1.64 -4.06 17.64
N ASN A 386 -0.39 -3.70 17.34
CA ASN A 386 0.73 -4.60 17.03
C ASN A 386 0.52 -5.52 15.81
N ARG A 387 -0.42 -5.17 14.91
CA ARG A 387 -0.64 -5.87 13.64
C ARG A 387 -0.26 -4.95 12.47
N PRO A 388 0.24 -5.51 11.37
CA PRO A 388 0.46 -4.74 10.15
C PRO A 388 -0.82 -4.03 9.70
N TYR A 389 -0.70 -2.79 9.26
CA TYR A 389 -1.78 -1.99 8.70
C TYR A 389 -1.28 -1.32 7.42
N MET A 390 -1.75 -1.83 6.28
CA MET A 390 -1.24 -1.44 4.97
C MET A 390 -1.77 -0.05 4.59
N ILE A 391 -0.87 0.84 4.20
CA ILE A 391 -1.19 2.19 3.69
C ILE A 391 -1.08 2.24 2.17
N ARG A 392 -0.09 1.52 1.61
CA ARG A 392 0.12 1.33 0.18
C ARG A 392 0.61 -0.09 -0.07
N ARG A 393 -0.08 -0.83 -0.92
CA ARG A 393 0.29 -2.21 -1.29
C ARG A 393 0.96 -2.22 -2.65
N SER A 394 2.23 -2.59 -2.70
CA SER A 394 3.02 -2.60 -3.93
C SER A 394 4.17 -3.63 -3.84
N ARG A 395 5.43 -3.25 -4.04
CA ARG A 395 6.60 -4.14 -4.03
C ARG A 395 6.63 -5.05 -2.79
N GLY A 396 6.90 -6.32 -3.02
CA GLY A 396 6.99 -7.36 -1.98
C GLY A 396 5.65 -7.97 -1.57
N TYR A 397 4.51 -7.35 -1.94
CA TYR A 397 3.15 -7.82 -1.63
C TYR A 397 2.29 -8.04 -2.87
N ALA A 398 2.32 -7.12 -3.84
CA ALA A 398 1.59 -7.29 -5.10
C ALA A 398 2.40 -8.21 -6.05
N PRO A 399 1.73 -9.06 -6.83
CA PRO A 399 0.29 -9.27 -6.97
C PRO A 399 -0.23 -10.51 -6.22
N LEU A 400 0.21 -10.74 -4.97
CA LEU A 400 -0.29 -11.87 -4.21
C LEU A 400 -1.83 -11.81 -4.10
N PRO A 401 -2.55 -12.90 -4.38
CA PRO A 401 -3.99 -12.86 -4.34
C PRO A 401 -4.56 -12.86 -2.92
N ILE A 402 -5.75 -12.27 -2.80
CA ILE A 402 -6.67 -12.48 -1.68
C ILE A 402 -7.55 -13.68 -2.07
N GLN A 403 -7.63 -14.68 -1.22
CA GLN A 403 -8.46 -15.86 -1.38
C GLN A 403 -9.72 -15.72 -0.55
N THR A 404 -10.88 -15.95 -1.15
CA THR A 404 -12.16 -15.98 -0.45
C THR A 404 -12.83 -17.35 -0.52
N SER A 405 -13.81 -17.59 0.35
CA SER A 405 -14.62 -18.82 0.38
C SER A 405 -15.76 -18.81 -0.65
N GLY A 406 -15.97 -17.72 -1.36
CA GLY A 406 -16.99 -17.60 -2.41
C GLY A 406 -16.85 -18.68 -3.49
N LYS A 407 -17.96 -19.09 -4.06
CA LYS A 407 -18.04 -20.17 -5.06
C LYS A 407 -18.39 -19.63 -6.43
N TRP A 408 -17.68 -18.62 -6.86
CA TRP A 408 -17.86 -18.04 -8.21
C TRP A 408 -16.99 -18.76 -9.22
N LYS A 409 -17.37 -18.59 -10.49
CA LYS A 409 -16.56 -18.97 -11.63
C LYS A 409 -16.61 -17.86 -12.66
N GLY A 410 -15.48 -17.51 -13.22
CA GLY A 410 -15.36 -16.45 -14.20
C GLY A 410 -14.21 -15.52 -13.94
N GLN A 411 -14.17 -14.41 -14.67
CA GLN A 411 -13.08 -13.46 -14.64
C GLN A 411 -13.59 -12.04 -14.77
N VAL A 412 -13.21 -11.17 -13.83
CA VAL A 412 -13.57 -9.77 -13.82
C VAL A 412 -12.32 -8.89 -13.72
N LEU A 413 -12.38 -7.71 -14.32
CA LEU A 413 -11.41 -6.63 -14.15
C LEU A 413 -12.07 -5.49 -13.38
N ALA A 414 -11.46 -5.01 -12.32
CA ALA A 414 -11.86 -3.80 -11.62
C ALA A 414 -10.76 -2.74 -11.73
N VAL A 415 -11.11 -1.53 -12.13
CA VAL A 415 -10.13 -0.47 -12.48
C VAL A 415 -9.85 0.52 -11.34
N GLY A 416 -10.50 0.37 -10.18
CA GLY A 416 -10.26 1.18 -8.99
C GLY A 416 -10.82 2.60 -9.03
N GLY A 417 -10.31 3.44 -8.14
CA GLY A 417 -10.65 4.86 -8.01
C GLY A 417 -9.76 5.78 -8.85
N GLU A 418 -9.88 7.08 -8.64
CA GLU A 418 -9.09 8.12 -9.33
C GLU A 418 -7.74 8.37 -8.66
N LEU A 419 -7.72 8.48 -7.33
CA LEU A 419 -6.52 8.71 -6.53
C LEU A 419 -5.98 7.40 -5.97
N LYS A 420 -4.67 7.34 -5.71
CA LYS A 420 -4.00 6.13 -5.19
C LYS A 420 -4.38 4.85 -5.94
N ASN A 421 -4.61 4.99 -7.25
CA ASN A 421 -5.17 3.94 -8.08
C ASN A 421 -4.41 2.63 -7.97
N THR A 422 -5.18 1.57 -7.92
CA THR A 422 -4.84 0.17 -8.16
C THR A 422 -5.95 -0.42 -9.04
N PHE A 423 -5.68 -1.53 -9.70
CA PHE A 423 -6.73 -2.36 -10.28
C PHE A 423 -6.72 -3.75 -9.65
N CYS A 424 -7.76 -4.52 -9.85
CA CYS A 424 -7.87 -5.88 -9.34
C CYS A 424 -8.44 -6.81 -10.41
N ILE A 425 -7.80 -7.96 -10.57
CA ILE A 425 -8.33 -9.03 -11.43
C ILE A 425 -8.91 -10.11 -10.52
N GLY A 426 -10.21 -10.38 -10.65
CA GLY A 426 -10.89 -11.50 -10.00
C GLY A 426 -10.89 -12.72 -10.92
N VAL A 427 -10.49 -13.88 -10.40
CA VAL A 427 -10.52 -15.17 -11.09
C VAL A 427 -11.08 -16.21 -10.16
N ASP A 428 -12.28 -16.65 -10.41
CA ASP A 428 -13.03 -17.53 -9.49
C ASP A 428 -13.07 -16.93 -8.07
N SER A 429 -12.55 -17.64 -7.06
CA SER A 429 -12.53 -17.17 -5.66
C SER A 429 -11.26 -16.38 -5.30
N ARG A 430 -10.45 -15.98 -6.27
CA ARG A 430 -9.17 -15.28 -6.03
C ARG A 430 -9.19 -13.91 -6.66
N PHE A 431 -8.67 -12.95 -5.91
CA PHE A 431 -8.58 -11.56 -6.30
C PHE A 431 -7.12 -11.14 -6.30
N TYR A 432 -6.62 -10.63 -7.42
CA TYR A 432 -5.23 -10.20 -7.62
C TYR A 432 -5.14 -8.66 -7.66
N PRO A 433 -5.04 -7.99 -6.50
CA PRO A 433 -4.82 -6.56 -6.48
C PRO A 433 -3.45 -6.24 -7.08
N SER A 434 -3.41 -5.26 -7.97
CA SER A 434 -2.17 -4.80 -8.61
C SER A 434 -1.20 -4.15 -7.63
N ALA A 435 0.02 -3.91 -8.08
CA ALA A 435 0.87 -2.89 -7.46
C ALA A 435 0.21 -1.50 -7.60
N TYR A 436 0.55 -0.59 -6.68
CA TYR A 436 0.14 0.81 -6.75
C TYR A 436 0.51 1.42 -8.11
N VAL A 437 -0.47 2.05 -8.76
CA VAL A 437 -0.31 2.72 -10.06
C VAL A 437 -0.05 4.21 -9.88
N GLY A 438 -0.89 4.90 -9.10
CA GLY A 438 -0.75 6.33 -8.80
C GLY A 438 -2.05 7.12 -8.98
N ASP A 439 -1.93 8.44 -9.09
CA ASP A 439 -3.08 9.34 -9.25
C ASP A 439 -3.37 9.53 -10.74
N LEU A 440 -4.59 9.21 -11.19
CA LEU A 440 -4.96 9.21 -12.61
C LEU A 440 -5.22 10.62 -13.18
N GLU A 441 -5.08 11.67 -12.38
CA GLU A 441 -5.09 13.06 -12.88
C GLU A 441 -3.95 13.32 -13.90
N ASP A 442 -2.87 12.53 -13.85
CA ASP A 442 -1.77 12.60 -14.81
C ASP A 442 -1.96 11.56 -15.93
N LEU A 443 -1.95 12.01 -17.20
CA LEU A 443 -2.12 11.13 -18.35
C LEU A 443 -1.06 10.01 -18.43
N ARG A 444 0.15 10.24 -17.93
CA ARG A 444 1.21 9.21 -17.85
C ARG A 444 0.79 8.08 -16.92
N THR A 445 0.08 8.39 -15.83
CA THR A 445 -0.47 7.38 -14.91
C THR A 445 -1.62 6.62 -15.54
N VAL A 446 -2.49 7.27 -16.32
CA VAL A 446 -3.54 6.60 -17.10
C VAL A 446 -2.94 5.60 -18.10
N ASN A 447 -1.88 6.00 -18.82
CA ASN A 447 -1.18 5.10 -19.74
C ASN A 447 -0.50 3.94 -19.00
N ALA A 448 0.09 4.21 -17.81
CA ALA A 448 0.67 3.17 -16.98
C ALA A 448 -0.38 2.18 -16.47
N LEU A 449 -1.59 2.64 -16.13
CA LEU A 449 -2.72 1.77 -15.77
C LEU A 449 -3.05 0.82 -16.92
N LYS A 450 -3.30 1.33 -18.13
CA LYS A 450 -3.63 0.53 -19.31
C LYS A 450 -2.54 -0.50 -19.63
N GLU A 451 -1.27 -0.07 -19.63
CA GLU A 451 -0.13 -0.96 -19.86
C GLU A 451 -0.05 -2.07 -18.81
N THR A 452 -0.27 -1.72 -17.52
CA THR A 452 -0.14 -2.67 -16.42
C THR A 452 -1.29 -3.67 -16.40
N ILE A 453 -2.53 -3.24 -16.73
CA ILE A 453 -3.69 -4.12 -16.91
C ILE A 453 -3.37 -5.18 -17.98
N GLN A 454 -3.04 -4.75 -19.21
CA GLN A 454 -2.73 -5.65 -20.32
C GLN A 454 -1.62 -6.64 -19.97
N ARG A 455 -0.61 -6.16 -19.24
CA ARG A 455 0.49 -7.01 -18.80
C ARG A 455 0.06 -8.04 -17.76
N MET A 456 -0.76 -7.64 -16.78
CA MET A 456 -1.25 -8.57 -15.75
C MET A 456 -2.22 -9.59 -16.34
N GLU A 457 -3.08 -9.22 -17.29
CA GLU A 457 -3.92 -10.15 -18.04
C GLU A 457 -3.07 -11.19 -18.77
N THR A 458 -2.01 -10.76 -19.45
CA THR A 458 -1.05 -11.67 -20.10
C THR A 458 -0.36 -12.61 -19.10
N LEU A 459 0.08 -12.09 -17.95
CA LEU A 459 0.79 -12.87 -16.93
C LEU A 459 -0.14 -13.87 -16.22
N LEU A 460 -1.37 -13.48 -15.94
CA LEU A 460 -2.37 -14.34 -15.31
C LEU A 460 -3.11 -15.23 -16.31
N GLU A 461 -2.90 -15.02 -17.61
CA GLU A 461 -3.57 -15.74 -18.71
C GLU A 461 -5.11 -15.64 -18.62
N VAL A 462 -5.61 -14.43 -18.38
CA VAL A 462 -7.03 -14.12 -18.18
C VAL A 462 -7.56 -13.23 -19.27
N GLU A 463 -8.84 -13.40 -19.57
CA GLU A 463 -9.63 -12.58 -20.49
C GLU A 463 -10.94 -12.21 -19.76
N PRO A 464 -10.95 -11.10 -19.00
CA PRO A 464 -12.12 -10.69 -18.25
C PRO A 464 -13.34 -10.51 -19.15
N SER A 465 -14.50 -10.96 -18.70
CA SER A 465 -15.77 -10.83 -19.42
C SER A 465 -16.49 -9.51 -19.13
N VAL A 466 -16.14 -8.87 -18.02
CA VAL A 466 -16.76 -7.64 -17.52
C VAL A 466 -15.71 -6.76 -16.86
N VAL A 467 -15.90 -5.45 -16.94
CA VAL A 467 -15.10 -4.47 -16.21
C VAL A 467 -15.96 -3.74 -15.19
N VAL A 468 -15.39 -3.55 -13.99
CA VAL A 468 -16.04 -2.87 -12.86
C VAL A 468 -15.32 -1.56 -12.58
N CYS A 469 -16.07 -0.47 -12.43
CA CYS A 469 -15.52 0.86 -12.17
C CYS A 469 -16.36 1.64 -11.14
N ASP A 470 -15.86 2.81 -10.73
CA ASP A 470 -16.60 3.74 -9.89
C ASP A 470 -17.84 4.32 -10.61
N MET A 471 -18.84 4.74 -9.84
CA MET A 471 -20.02 5.44 -10.39
C MET A 471 -19.70 6.86 -10.87
N HIS A 472 -18.59 7.45 -10.48
CA HIS A 472 -18.23 8.82 -10.84
C HIS A 472 -18.00 8.95 -12.36
N PRO A 473 -18.82 9.76 -13.08
CA PRO A 473 -18.84 9.72 -14.54
C PRO A 473 -17.62 10.37 -15.21
N LYS A 474 -16.79 11.08 -14.44
CA LYS A 474 -15.66 11.86 -14.98
C LYS A 474 -14.30 11.35 -14.46
N TYR A 475 -14.27 10.28 -13.71
CA TYR A 475 -12.99 9.67 -13.33
C TYR A 475 -12.29 9.09 -14.56
N ASN A 476 -10.98 9.29 -14.65
CA ASN A 476 -10.18 8.68 -15.70
C ASN A 476 -10.20 7.15 -15.63
N SER A 477 -10.34 6.56 -14.44
CA SER A 477 -10.56 5.13 -14.27
C SER A 477 -11.87 4.67 -14.95
N THR A 478 -12.96 5.44 -14.83
CA THR A 478 -14.24 5.15 -15.51
C THR A 478 -14.09 5.24 -17.04
N VAL A 479 -13.37 6.26 -17.53
CA VAL A 479 -13.07 6.40 -18.97
C VAL A 479 -12.26 5.20 -19.47
N VAL A 480 -11.24 4.77 -18.73
CA VAL A 480 -10.47 3.57 -19.08
C VAL A 480 -11.36 2.33 -19.15
N ALA A 481 -12.27 2.13 -18.18
CA ALA A 481 -13.21 1.01 -18.22
C ALA A 481 -14.09 1.02 -19.48
N GLU A 482 -14.64 2.18 -19.86
CA GLU A 482 -15.48 2.33 -21.04
C GLU A 482 -14.70 2.11 -22.36
N GLU A 483 -13.41 2.48 -22.41
CA GLU A 483 -12.54 2.26 -23.57
C GLU A 483 -12.16 0.79 -23.81
N LEU A 484 -12.25 -0.08 -22.80
CA LEU A 484 -11.93 -1.51 -22.94
C LEU A 484 -12.94 -2.28 -23.81
N GLY A 485 -14.14 -1.72 -24.06
CA GLY A 485 -15.14 -2.34 -24.91
C GLY A 485 -15.83 -3.57 -24.30
N LEU A 486 -15.65 -3.81 -22.99
CA LEU A 486 -16.33 -4.84 -22.22
C LEU A 486 -17.64 -4.30 -21.62
N PRO A 487 -18.60 -5.15 -21.24
CA PRO A 487 -19.70 -4.75 -20.38
C PRO A 487 -19.18 -4.06 -19.10
N VAL A 488 -19.77 -2.93 -18.72
CA VAL A 488 -19.32 -2.09 -17.60
C VAL A 488 -20.31 -2.18 -16.45
N LEU A 489 -19.86 -2.61 -15.28
CA LEU A 489 -20.58 -2.50 -14.02
C LEU A 489 -20.09 -1.29 -13.24
N LYS A 490 -21.01 -0.47 -12.70
CA LYS A 490 -20.69 0.71 -11.89
C LYS A 490 -21.04 0.44 -10.43
N VAL A 491 -20.07 0.65 -9.54
CA VAL A 491 -20.21 0.42 -8.10
C VAL A 491 -20.03 1.73 -7.34
N GLN A 492 -20.89 1.98 -6.34
CA GLN A 492 -20.77 3.16 -5.49
C GLN A 492 -19.48 3.07 -4.66
N HIS A 493 -18.75 4.18 -4.59
CA HIS A 493 -17.41 4.30 -3.99
C HIS A 493 -17.31 3.75 -2.57
N HIS A 494 -18.15 4.24 -1.65
CA HIS A 494 -18.15 3.84 -0.23
C HIS A 494 -18.60 2.39 -0.03
N TYR A 495 -19.49 1.91 -0.89
CA TYR A 495 -19.87 0.50 -0.89
C TYR A 495 -18.70 -0.38 -1.34
N ALA A 496 -17.93 0.04 -2.35
CA ALA A 496 -16.71 -0.67 -2.76
C ALA A 496 -15.66 -0.69 -1.63
N HIS A 497 -15.53 0.38 -0.85
CA HIS A 497 -14.69 0.38 0.35
C HIS A 497 -15.11 -0.70 1.36
N ILE A 498 -16.41 -0.82 1.67
CA ILE A 498 -16.90 -1.84 2.59
C ILE A 498 -16.70 -3.25 2.03
N LEU A 499 -17.02 -3.47 0.75
CA LEU A 499 -16.78 -4.76 0.09
C LEU A 499 -15.29 -5.15 0.09
N SER A 500 -14.38 -4.19 -0.02
CA SER A 500 -12.94 -4.43 0.09
C SER A 500 -12.55 -4.99 1.47
N CYS A 501 -13.12 -4.42 2.54
CA CYS A 501 -12.92 -4.93 3.89
C CYS A 501 -13.54 -6.33 4.08
N MET A 502 -14.73 -6.55 3.54
CA MET A 502 -15.39 -7.86 3.58
C MET A 502 -14.56 -8.92 2.82
N ALA A 503 -14.05 -8.60 1.63
CA ALA A 503 -13.25 -9.50 0.82
C ALA A 503 -11.93 -9.89 1.52
N GLU A 504 -11.23 -8.92 2.12
CA GLU A 504 -10.00 -9.20 2.86
C GLU A 504 -10.21 -10.13 4.05
N ASN A 505 -11.35 -9.97 4.75
CA ASN A 505 -11.72 -10.76 5.93
C ASN A 505 -12.50 -12.04 5.59
N ASP A 506 -12.67 -12.37 4.32
CA ASP A 506 -13.48 -13.51 3.83
C ASP A 506 -14.89 -13.53 4.43
N TRP A 507 -15.53 -12.36 4.49
CA TRP A 507 -16.85 -12.18 5.08
C TRP A 507 -17.93 -12.02 4.00
N MET A 508 -18.94 -12.91 4.02
CA MET A 508 -19.99 -12.97 3.00
C MET A 508 -21.36 -12.53 3.50
N GLU A 509 -21.49 -12.33 4.82
CA GLU A 509 -22.75 -11.96 5.44
C GLU A 509 -22.90 -10.43 5.53
N GLN A 510 -24.11 -9.98 5.86
CA GLN A 510 -24.43 -8.57 6.01
C GLN A 510 -23.59 -7.89 7.11
N VAL A 511 -23.17 -6.66 6.86
CA VAL A 511 -22.38 -5.83 7.79
C VAL A 511 -22.99 -4.43 7.94
N ILE A 512 -22.74 -3.80 9.08
CA ILE A 512 -22.86 -2.37 9.26
C ILE A 512 -21.52 -1.76 8.83
N GLY A 513 -21.45 -1.25 7.61
CA GLY A 513 -20.25 -0.65 7.04
C GLY A 513 -20.11 0.81 7.45
N VAL A 514 -19.04 1.16 8.14
CA VAL A 514 -18.64 2.56 8.40
C VAL A 514 -17.57 2.93 7.39
N SER A 515 -17.95 3.70 6.38
CA SER A 515 -17.08 4.12 5.28
C SER A 515 -16.80 5.61 5.39
N PHE A 516 -15.64 5.95 5.99
CA PHE A 516 -15.22 7.32 6.21
C PHE A 516 -14.03 7.68 5.32
N ASP A 517 -14.28 8.64 4.42
CA ASP A 517 -13.33 9.00 3.37
C ASP A 517 -13.34 10.50 3.05
N GLY A 518 -12.47 10.90 2.12
CA GLY A 518 -12.34 12.27 1.66
C GLY A 518 -13.44 12.69 0.72
N THR A 519 -13.76 11.90 -0.28
CA THR A 519 -14.74 12.25 -1.32
C THR A 519 -15.13 11.02 -2.13
N GLY A 520 -16.43 10.78 -2.28
CA GLY A 520 -16.98 9.80 -3.22
C GLY A 520 -18.28 10.32 -3.83
N TYR A 521 -18.63 9.80 -4.99
CA TYR A 521 -19.84 10.19 -5.70
C TYR A 521 -21.06 9.49 -5.11
N GLY A 522 -21.98 10.29 -4.53
CA GLY A 522 -23.21 9.79 -3.96
C GLY A 522 -24.24 9.40 -5.03
N THR A 523 -25.08 8.41 -4.71
CA THR A 523 -26.19 7.98 -5.58
C THR A 523 -27.24 9.08 -5.78
N ASP A 524 -27.26 10.08 -4.92
CA ASP A 524 -28.11 11.28 -4.93
C ASP A 524 -27.45 12.47 -5.62
N GLY A 525 -26.22 12.31 -6.16
CA GLY A 525 -25.47 13.37 -6.82
C GLY A 525 -24.77 14.34 -5.86
N THR A 526 -24.79 14.04 -4.54
CA THR A 526 -24.06 14.80 -3.51
C THR A 526 -22.66 14.21 -3.29
N ILE A 527 -21.84 14.90 -2.49
CA ILE A 527 -20.54 14.39 -2.07
C ILE A 527 -20.71 13.54 -0.81
N TRP A 528 -20.42 12.25 -0.92
CA TRP A 528 -20.38 11.36 0.23
C TRP A 528 -18.95 11.24 0.79
N GLY A 529 -18.83 10.81 2.06
CA GLY A 529 -17.54 10.59 2.71
C GLY A 529 -17.59 10.29 4.21
N GLY A 530 -18.75 10.27 4.82
CA GLY A 530 -18.93 9.92 6.24
C GLY A 530 -20.18 9.07 6.41
N GLU A 531 -20.16 7.84 5.84
CA GLU A 531 -21.34 7.05 5.60
C GLU A 531 -21.44 5.83 6.52
N ILE A 532 -22.65 5.51 6.94
CA ILE A 532 -23.00 4.24 7.58
C ILE A 532 -23.94 3.49 6.64
N LEU A 533 -23.47 2.33 6.19
CA LEU A 533 -24.15 1.50 5.21
C LEU A 533 -24.54 0.17 5.84
N LEU A 534 -25.77 -0.29 5.61
CA LEU A 534 -26.08 -1.69 5.78
C LEU A 534 -25.80 -2.38 4.45
N ALA A 535 -24.79 -3.21 4.39
CA ALA A 535 -24.23 -3.74 3.16
C ALA A 535 -24.05 -5.26 3.21
N ASP A 536 -24.26 -5.91 2.09
CA ASP A 536 -23.90 -7.30 1.80
C ASP A 536 -23.41 -7.42 0.34
N LEU A 537 -23.29 -8.60 -0.20
CA LEU A 537 -22.82 -8.81 -1.58
C LEU A 537 -23.82 -8.39 -2.65
N ASP A 538 -25.12 -8.35 -2.32
CA ASP A 538 -26.18 -8.04 -3.28
C ASP A 538 -26.44 -6.54 -3.41
N GLY A 539 -26.03 -5.74 -2.39
CA GLY A 539 -26.21 -4.31 -2.42
C GLY A 539 -25.99 -3.62 -1.08
N PHE A 540 -26.45 -2.38 -1.01
CA PHE A 540 -26.36 -1.61 0.24
C PHE A 540 -27.56 -0.68 0.43
N ARG A 541 -27.77 -0.31 1.68
CA ARG A 541 -28.69 0.75 2.08
C ARG A 541 -27.93 1.78 2.92
N ARG A 542 -27.99 3.05 2.55
CA ARG A 542 -27.47 4.15 3.36
C ARG A 542 -28.36 4.32 4.59
N ILE A 543 -27.86 3.95 5.75
CA ILE A 543 -28.61 3.98 7.03
C ILE A 543 -28.21 5.14 7.95
N GLY A 544 -27.10 5.76 7.69
CA GLY A 544 -26.64 6.95 8.43
C GLY A 544 -25.51 7.68 7.71
N SER A 545 -25.24 8.88 8.20
CA SER A 545 -24.10 9.71 7.76
C SER A 545 -23.77 10.79 8.81
N ILE A 546 -22.63 11.45 8.66
CA ILE A 546 -22.44 12.74 9.36
C ILE A 546 -23.48 13.74 8.88
N GLU A 547 -23.75 14.79 9.69
CA GLU A 547 -24.61 15.88 9.24
C GLU A 547 -24.07 16.50 7.95
N PRO A 548 -24.93 16.68 6.92
CA PRO A 548 -24.52 17.31 5.68
C PRO A 548 -24.20 18.79 5.89
N PHE A 549 -23.17 19.28 5.22
CA PHE A 549 -22.81 20.69 5.16
C PHE A 549 -22.61 21.13 3.71
N LEU A 550 -22.68 22.43 3.45
CA LEU A 550 -22.43 22.96 2.11
C LEU A 550 -20.91 23.11 1.89
N GLN A 551 -20.36 22.33 0.99
CA GLN A 551 -18.97 22.43 0.56
C GLN A 551 -18.87 23.38 -0.63
N ALA A 552 -18.27 24.57 -0.42
CA ALA A 552 -18.10 25.57 -1.45
C ALA A 552 -16.62 25.77 -1.82
N GLY A 553 -16.35 26.00 -3.12
CA GLY A 553 -15.00 26.27 -3.62
C GLY A 553 -14.37 25.17 -4.48
N GLY A 554 -15.13 24.10 -4.82
CA GLY A 554 -14.67 23.00 -5.67
C GLY A 554 -13.40 22.36 -5.10
N ASP A 555 -12.46 21.97 -5.98
CA ASP A 555 -11.21 21.25 -5.61
C ASP A 555 -10.29 22.03 -4.66
N LEU A 556 -10.38 23.36 -4.64
CA LEU A 556 -9.62 24.17 -3.68
C LEU A 556 -10.05 23.93 -2.23
N SER A 557 -11.32 23.53 -2.00
CA SER A 557 -11.80 23.20 -0.67
C SER A 557 -11.10 22.00 -0.03
N ALA A 558 -10.54 21.09 -0.84
CA ALA A 558 -9.72 19.97 -0.36
C ALA A 558 -8.28 20.36 0.03
N LYS A 559 -7.80 21.53 -0.44
CA LYS A 559 -6.45 22.06 -0.14
C LYS A 559 -6.46 23.18 0.88
N GLU A 560 -7.56 23.92 0.94
CA GLU A 560 -7.75 25.11 1.79
C GLU A 560 -8.81 24.81 2.86
N GLY A 561 -8.41 24.11 3.94
CA GLY A 561 -9.28 23.70 5.06
C GLY A 561 -10.06 24.85 5.70
N TRP A 562 -9.55 26.10 5.63
CA TRP A 562 -10.27 27.28 6.08
C TRP A 562 -11.61 27.49 5.35
N ARG A 563 -11.73 27.05 4.07
CA ARG A 563 -13.02 27.13 3.33
C ARG A 563 -14.07 26.23 3.95
N ILE A 564 -13.64 25.03 4.33
CA ILE A 564 -14.50 24.06 5.02
C ILE A 564 -14.84 24.58 6.41
N ALA A 565 -13.87 25.15 7.15
CA ALA A 565 -14.14 25.78 8.44
C ALA A 565 -15.22 26.86 8.34
N VAL A 566 -15.17 27.72 7.30
CA VAL A 566 -16.22 28.72 7.04
C VAL A 566 -17.58 28.06 6.76
N SER A 567 -17.59 26.94 6.00
CA SER A 567 -18.82 26.18 5.72
C SER A 567 -19.45 25.58 6.99
N LEU A 568 -18.61 25.00 7.85
CA LEU A 568 -19.04 24.44 9.13
C LEU A 568 -19.54 25.55 10.12
N ILE A 569 -18.87 26.69 10.16
CA ILE A 569 -19.31 27.83 10.95
C ILE A 569 -20.64 28.40 10.42
N TRP A 570 -20.79 28.49 9.09
CA TRP A 570 -22.07 28.85 8.47
C TRP A 570 -23.21 27.94 8.92
N GLN A 571 -22.97 26.61 8.96
CA GLN A 571 -23.98 25.63 9.39
C GLN A 571 -24.44 25.82 10.84
N ILE A 572 -23.55 26.25 11.74
CA ILE A 572 -23.87 26.38 13.17
C ILE A 572 -24.32 27.77 13.56
N SER A 573 -24.24 28.77 12.67
CA SER A 573 -24.61 30.18 12.94
C SER A 573 -26.05 30.45 12.59
N GLU A 574 -26.71 31.35 13.37
CA GLU A 574 -28.09 31.80 13.13
C GLU A 574 -28.16 32.86 12.03
N SER A 575 -27.04 33.55 11.79
CA SER A 575 -26.99 34.65 10.82
C SER A 575 -25.61 34.76 10.16
N LYS A 576 -25.57 35.43 9.01
CA LYS A 576 -24.34 35.76 8.28
C LYS A 576 -23.39 36.65 9.10
N ASP A 577 -23.94 37.53 9.88
CA ASP A 577 -23.18 38.47 10.73
C ASP A 577 -22.51 37.69 11.87
N GLU A 578 -23.21 36.76 12.49
CA GLU A 578 -22.65 35.85 13.51
C GLU A 578 -21.52 34.99 12.91
N ALA A 579 -21.76 34.35 11.76
CA ALA A 579 -20.72 33.60 11.08
C ALA A 579 -19.47 34.44 10.80
N MET A 580 -19.66 35.68 10.32
CA MET A 580 -18.57 36.62 10.05
C MET A 580 -17.79 36.98 11.33
N GLN A 581 -18.50 37.24 12.44
CA GLN A 581 -17.85 37.53 13.73
C GLN A 581 -16.99 36.37 14.21
N ILE A 582 -17.52 35.14 14.13
CA ILE A 582 -16.75 33.91 14.49
C ILE A 582 -15.52 33.77 13.60
N ILE A 583 -15.66 33.86 12.26
CA ILE A 583 -14.58 33.76 11.30
C ILE A 583 -13.45 34.74 11.57
N GLN A 584 -13.82 36.00 11.88
CA GLN A 584 -12.87 37.06 12.20
C GLN A 584 -12.18 36.81 13.55
N LYS A 585 -12.93 36.41 14.58
CA LYS A 585 -12.40 36.07 15.92
C LYS A 585 -11.36 34.94 15.84
N LEU A 586 -11.62 33.91 15.01
CA LEU A 586 -10.70 32.78 14.78
C LEU A 586 -9.56 33.11 13.79
N GLY A 587 -9.60 34.26 13.14
CA GLY A 587 -8.59 34.64 12.14
C GLY A 587 -8.41 33.61 11.02
N LEU A 588 -9.50 32.99 10.55
CA LEU A 588 -9.44 31.88 9.60
C LEU A 588 -8.90 32.29 8.23
N CYS A 589 -9.34 33.45 7.72
CA CYS A 589 -8.96 34.02 6.43
C CYS A 589 -9.14 35.54 6.43
N GLU A 590 -8.77 36.21 5.34
CA GLU A 590 -8.98 37.62 5.17
C GLU A 590 -10.50 37.95 5.08
N GLU A 591 -10.91 39.11 5.56
CA GLU A 591 -12.31 39.55 5.54
C GLU A 591 -12.94 39.48 4.14
N LYS A 592 -12.16 39.83 3.11
CA LYS A 592 -12.62 39.77 1.73
C LYS A 592 -12.90 38.31 1.29
N GLU A 593 -12.03 37.37 1.67
CA GLU A 593 -12.19 35.92 1.39
C GLU A 593 -13.42 35.39 2.11
N ALA A 594 -13.59 35.74 3.38
CA ALA A 594 -14.75 35.35 4.18
C ALA A 594 -16.07 35.85 3.56
N LYS A 595 -16.14 37.13 3.13
CA LYS A 595 -17.31 37.68 2.44
C LYS A 595 -17.69 36.94 1.17
N VAL A 596 -16.67 36.56 0.36
CA VAL A 596 -16.90 35.81 -0.87
C VAL A 596 -17.41 34.41 -0.54
N GLN A 597 -16.76 33.69 0.39
CA GLN A 597 -17.14 32.34 0.76
C GLN A 597 -18.55 32.27 1.34
N LEU A 598 -18.91 33.21 2.26
CA LEU A 598 -20.26 33.28 2.80
C LEU A 598 -21.32 33.65 1.76
N ALA A 599 -20.98 34.49 0.77
CA ALA A 599 -21.90 34.76 -0.34
C ALA A 599 -22.10 33.55 -1.27
N MET A 600 -21.08 32.71 -1.46
CA MET A 600 -21.20 31.47 -2.20
C MET A 600 -22.13 30.49 -1.46
N LEU A 601 -21.98 30.33 -0.16
CA LEU A 601 -22.83 29.48 0.68
C LEU A 601 -24.28 29.94 0.69
N GLU A 602 -24.52 31.23 0.94
CA GLU A 602 -25.85 31.84 0.97
C GLU A 602 -26.62 31.67 -0.34
N ARG A 603 -25.91 31.80 -1.49
CA ARG A 603 -26.50 31.74 -2.83
C ARG A 603 -26.34 30.34 -3.47
N LYS A 604 -25.74 29.37 -2.79
CA LYS A 604 -25.41 28.05 -3.30
C LYS A 604 -24.64 28.06 -4.64
N ILE A 605 -23.69 29.03 -4.78
CA ILE A 605 -22.86 29.16 -5.99
C ILE A 605 -21.59 28.32 -5.79
N ASN A 606 -21.33 27.41 -6.71
CA ASN A 606 -20.20 26.45 -6.62
C ASN A 606 -20.12 25.81 -5.22
N ALA A 607 -21.29 25.43 -4.71
CA ALA A 607 -21.48 24.79 -3.41
C ALA A 607 -22.34 23.54 -3.59
N VAL A 608 -21.86 22.42 -3.07
CA VAL A 608 -22.50 21.11 -3.14
C VAL A 608 -22.71 20.59 -1.73
N GLU A 609 -23.80 19.89 -1.49
CA GLU A 609 -24.04 19.22 -0.22
C GLU A 609 -23.02 18.09 -0.05
N SER A 610 -22.42 18.01 1.13
CA SER A 610 -21.33 17.09 1.42
C SER A 610 -21.45 16.46 2.80
N THR A 611 -21.23 15.16 2.86
CA THR A 611 -21.05 14.39 4.11
C THR A 611 -19.59 13.91 4.25
N SER A 612 -18.63 14.59 3.63
CA SER A 612 -17.22 14.24 3.67
C SER A 612 -16.63 14.29 5.08
N ALA A 613 -16.28 13.14 5.64
CA ALA A 613 -15.58 13.06 6.92
C ALA A 613 -14.16 13.65 6.82
N GLY A 614 -13.44 13.41 5.73
CA GLY A 614 -12.11 13.99 5.53
C GLY A 614 -12.12 15.52 5.52
N ARG A 615 -13.14 16.13 4.89
CA ARG A 615 -13.31 17.61 4.92
C ARG A 615 -13.70 18.11 6.30
N LEU A 616 -14.51 17.36 7.05
CA LEU A 616 -14.81 17.68 8.45
C LEU A 616 -13.51 17.78 9.27
N PHE A 617 -12.59 16.81 9.14
CA PHE A 617 -11.28 16.86 9.82
C PHE A 617 -10.45 18.08 9.40
N ASP A 618 -10.40 18.42 8.11
CA ASP A 618 -9.68 19.60 7.62
C ASP A 618 -10.28 20.89 8.19
N GLY A 619 -11.61 20.98 8.26
CA GLY A 619 -12.33 22.13 8.82
C GLY A 619 -12.06 22.30 10.33
N ILE A 620 -12.12 21.24 11.11
CA ILE A 620 -11.80 21.24 12.55
C ILE A 620 -10.33 21.61 12.79
N SER A 621 -9.40 21.04 12.01
CA SER A 621 -7.97 21.40 12.07
C SER A 621 -7.75 22.89 11.83
N ALA A 622 -8.51 23.50 10.89
CA ALA A 622 -8.45 24.92 10.61
C ALA A 622 -9.09 25.76 11.74
N ILE A 623 -10.23 25.35 12.29
CA ILE A 623 -10.90 26.01 13.42
C ILE A 623 -9.98 26.06 14.65
N LEU A 624 -9.34 24.94 14.97
CA LEU A 624 -8.40 24.85 16.09
C LEU A 624 -7.06 25.56 15.82
N GLY A 625 -6.86 26.16 14.65
CA GLY A 625 -5.64 26.87 14.29
C GLY A 625 -4.44 25.97 14.00
N ILE A 626 -4.63 24.63 13.94
CA ILE A 626 -3.56 23.64 13.69
C ILE A 626 -3.07 23.75 12.25
N ARG A 627 -3.99 23.66 11.26
CA ARG A 627 -3.62 23.75 9.85
C ARG A 627 -4.77 24.33 9.01
N LYS A 628 -4.57 25.51 8.42
CA LYS A 628 -5.58 26.19 7.57
C LYS A 628 -5.50 25.82 6.09
N LYS A 629 -4.33 25.37 5.62
CA LYS A 629 -4.07 24.94 4.23
C LYS A 629 -3.19 23.72 4.25
N SER A 630 -3.45 22.79 3.33
CA SER A 630 -2.69 21.56 3.14
C SER A 630 -1.84 21.64 1.87
N SER A 631 -0.58 21.24 1.96
CA SER A 631 0.34 21.14 0.83
C SER A 631 0.33 19.76 0.17
N PHE A 632 -0.28 18.79 0.83
CA PHE A 632 -0.52 17.42 0.34
C PHE A 632 -1.79 16.86 1.01
N GLU A 633 -2.35 15.82 0.42
CA GLU A 633 -3.57 15.18 0.88
C GLU A 633 -3.44 14.63 2.32
N GLY A 634 -4.43 14.95 3.17
CA GLY A 634 -4.48 14.48 4.55
C GLY A 634 -3.56 15.25 5.53
N GLU A 635 -2.84 16.28 5.10
CA GLU A 635 -1.90 17.01 5.99
C GLU A 635 -2.61 17.62 7.21
N ALA A 636 -3.77 18.25 7.02
CA ALA A 636 -4.52 18.87 8.10
C ALA A 636 -5.12 17.81 9.05
N SER A 637 -5.68 16.74 8.49
CA SER A 637 -6.25 15.63 9.27
C SER A 637 -5.20 14.90 10.11
N MET A 638 -4.01 14.65 9.55
CA MET A 638 -2.88 14.06 10.31
C MET A 638 -2.38 14.98 11.42
N ALA A 639 -2.27 16.29 11.16
CA ALA A 639 -1.85 17.24 12.19
C ALA A 639 -2.84 17.29 13.35
N LEU A 640 -4.14 17.15 13.06
CA LEU A 640 -5.19 17.07 14.08
C LEU A 640 -5.08 15.77 14.90
N GLU A 641 -4.80 14.63 14.25
CA GLU A 641 -4.56 13.36 14.92
C GLU A 641 -3.35 13.43 15.86
N PHE A 642 -2.23 13.96 15.39
CA PHE A 642 -1.01 14.10 16.21
C PHE A 642 -1.21 14.98 17.44
N ALA A 643 -1.97 16.07 17.31
CA ALA A 643 -2.35 16.90 18.44
C ALA A 643 -3.20 16.12 19.46
N ALA A 644 -4.16 15.34 18.98
CA ALA A 644 -5.00 14.49 19.84
C ALA A 644 -4.21 13.38 20.54
N GLU A 645 -3.30 12.71 19.83
CA GLU A 645 -2.42 11.67 20.39
C GLU A 645 -1.46 12.25 21.44
N ALA A 646 -0.97 13.48 21.25
CA ALA A 646 -0.12 14.17 22.22
C ALA A 646 -0.85 14.39 23.55
N TYR A 647 -2.12 14.83 23.50
CA TYR A 647 -2.97 14.95 24.69
C TYR A 647 -3.20 13.60 25.36
N GLU A 648 -3.59 12.57 24.59
CA GLU A 648 -3.84 11.22 25.12
C GLU A 648 -2.62 10.66 25.83
N LYS A 649 -1.44 10.80 25.25
CA LYS A 649 -0.16 10.34 25.83
C LYS A 649 0.12 10.98 27.20
N ARG A 650 -0.20 12.28 27.37
CA ARG A 650 0.00 13.02 28.62
C ARG A 650 -1.09 12.75 29.65
N SER A 651 -2.36 12.76 29.24
CA SER A 651 -3.52 12.60 30.15
C SER A 651 -3.72 11.17 30.64
N GLY A 652 -3.29 10.18 29.84
CA GLY A 652 -3.56 8.76 30.08
C GLY A 652 -5.01 8.33 29.85
N GLU A 653 -5.83 9.20 29.25
CA GLU A 653 -7.24 8.94 28.95
C GLU A 653 -7.37 8.01 27.76
N LYS A 654 -7.97 6.83 27.92
CA LYS A 654 -8.01 5.78 26.86
C LYS A 654 -9.39 5.19 26.58
N LYS A 655 -10.46 5.66 27.25
CA LYS A 655 -11.77 4.99 27.17
C LYS A 655 -12.88 5.92 26.70
N ILE A 656 -13.72 5.38 25.82
CA ILE A 656 -15.04 5.96 25.50
C ILE A 656 -16.07 5.47 26.52
N ASN A 657 -16.90 6.37 27.05
CA ASN A 657 -18.05 6.02 27.89
C ASN A 657 -19.33 6.26 27.09
N VAL A 658 -19.75 5.25 26.30
CA VAL A 658 -21.04 5.29 25.55
C VAL A 658 -22.26 4.99 26.44
N LEU A 659 -22.04 4.63 27.72
CA LEU A 659 -23.11 4.12 28.62
C LEU A 659 -23.95 5.20 29.33
N ASP A 660 -23.62 6.48 29.22
CA ASP A 660 -24.45 7.55 29.81
C ASP A 660 -25.53 8.02 28.80
N GLY A 661 -26.68 7.39 28.84
CA GLY A 661 -27.88 7.65 28.00
C GLY A 661 -28.51 9.05 28.13
N GLN A 662 -27.74 10.08 28.37
CA GLN A 662 -28.19 11.46 28.53
C GLN A 662 -27.78 12.46 27.45
N LYS A 663 -26.95 12.07 26.47
CA LYS A 663 -26.61 12.94 25.33
C LYS A 663 -27.18 12.37 24.04
N CYS A 664 -28.09 13.12 23.40
CA CYS A 664 -28.53 12.81 22.05
C CYS A 664 -27.33 13.00 21.11
N LEU A 665 -26.59 11.91 20.79
CA LEU A 665 -25.39 11.96 19.96
C LEU A 665 -25.72 11.85 18.46
N THR A 666 -26.92 11.37 18.15
CA THR A 666 -27.44 11.16 16.80
C THR A 666 -28.91 11.60 16.74
N GLU A 667 -29.40 11.85 15.54
CA GLU A 667 -30.80 12.22 15.27
C GLU A 667 -31.28 11.49 14.01
N SER A 668 -32.57 11.12 13.99
CA SER A 668 -33.18 10.51 12.81
C SER A 668 -33.59 11.61 11.82
N ALA A 669 -33.10 11.56 10.59
CA ALA A 669 -33.54 12.42 9.49
C ALA A 669 -34.93 12.01 8.99
N ASP A 670 -35.57 12.89 8.18
CA ASP A 670 -36.89 12.66 7.59
C ASP A 670 -36.95 11.42 6.69
N ASP A 671 -35.82 11.04 6.08
CA ASP A 671 -35.67 9.86 5.22
C ASP A 671 -35.34 8.57 6.00
N GLY A 672 -35.29 8.65 7.34
CA GLY A 672 -35.04 7.54 8.23
C GLY A 672 -33.55 7.20 8.45
N ARG A 673 -32.64 7.99 7.88
CA ARG A 673 -31.18 7.86 8.16
C ARG A 673 -30.88 8.35 9.57
N GLU A 674 -29.84 7.82 10.17
CA GLU A 674 -29.25 8.29 11.42
C GLU A 674 -28.19 9.36 11.12
N LEU A 675 -28.37 10.58 11.62
CA LEU A 675 -27.40 11.66 11.46
C LEU A 675 -26.49 11.73 12.70
N LEU A 676 -25.19 11.68 12.48
CA LEU A 676 -24.18 11.94 13.50
C LEU A 676 -24.09 13.49 13.68
N LEU A 677 -24.40 13.96 14.88
CA LEU A 677 -24.51 15.42 15.17
C LEU A 677 -23.15 16.11 15.24
N THR A 678 -22.45 16.16 14.11
CA THR A 678 -21.10 16.74 13.97
C THR A 678 -21.07 18.25 14.17
N SER A 679 -22.20 18.96 13.97
CA SER A 679 -22.37 20.38 14.30
C SER A 679 -22.09 20.70 15.78
N ARG A 680 -22.37 19.75 16.69
CA ARG A 680 -22.02 19.87 18.12
C ARG A 680 -20.53 19.86 18.36
N LEU A 681 -19.80 19.01 17.63
CA LEU A 681 -18.33 18.93 17.70
C LEU A 681 -17.70 20.22 17.16
N VAL A 682 -18.28 20.77 16.09
CA VAL A 682 -17.87 22.06 15.53
C VAL A 682 -18.09 23.20 16.54
N ARG A 683 -19.28 23.27 17.20
CA ARG A 683 -19.55 24.27 18.25
C ARG A 683 -18.54 24.18 19.39
N ALA A 684 -18.27 22.97 19.89
CA ALA A 684 -17.31 22.76 20.97
C ALA A 684 -15.90 23.25 20.58
N ALA A 685 -15.44 22.96 19.36
CA ALA A 685 -14.15 23.42 18.86
C ALA A 685 -14.09 24.97 18.75
N VAL A 686 -15.14 25.60 18.24
CA VAL A 686 -15.26 27.07 18.16
C VAL A 686 -15.25 27.71 19.54
N GLU A 687 -15.97 27.15 20.52
CA GLU A 687 -16.02 27.65 21.91
C GLU A 687 -14.64 27.61 22.57
N VAL A 688 -13.89 26.50 22.43
CA VAL A 688 -12.54 26.40 23.02
C VAL A 688 -11.63 27.51 22.50
N VAL A 689 -11.54 27.71 21.18
CA VAL A 689 -10.65 28.74 20.61
C VAL A 689 -11.14 30.14 20.91
N SER A 690 -12.46 30.37 20.95
CA SER A 690 -13.05 31.66 21.31
C SER A 690 -12.71 32.09 22.72
N ASN A 691 -12.65 31.14 23.67
CA ASN A 691 -12.31 31.42 25.08
C ASN A 691 -10.80 31.63 25.30
N ILE A 692 -9.94 31.03 24.50
CA ILE A 692 -8.50 31.28 24.51
C ILE A 692 -8.20 32.75 24.19
N GLY A 693 -8.84 33.30 23.13
CA GLY A 693 -8.64 34.68 22.71
C GLY A 693 -9.08 35.75 23.73
N GLU A 694 -9.99 35.45 24.68
CA GLU A 694 -10.44 36.36 25.74
C GLU A 694 -9.50 36.34 26.98
N ASN A 695 -8.74 35.27 27.18
CA ASN A 695 -7.87 35.05 28.33
C ASN A 695 -6.36 35.19 28.04
N ALA A 696 -5.98 35.64 26.85
CA ALA A 696 -4.60 35.71 26.38
C ALA A 696 -3.72 36.72 27.15
N VAL A 697 -3.42 36.43 28.44
CA VAL A 697 -2.44 37.13 29.28
C VAL A 697 -1.43 36.15 29.90
N ALA A 698 -1.48 34.83 29.63
CA ALA A 698 -0.59 33.86 30.25
C ALA A 698 -0.16 32.72 29.26
N GLU A 699 1.12 32.70 28.99
CA GLU A 699 1.95 31.60 28.51
C GLU A 699 1.46 30.73 27.32
N ASP A 700 2.19 30.75 26.20
CA ASP A 700 2.02 29.95 24.98
C ASP A 700 1.78 28.45 25.20
N THR A 701 2.24 27.88 26.31
CA THR A 701 2.11 26.46 26.68
C THR A 701 0.70 26.05 27.11
N PHE A 702 -0.06 26.95 27.74
CA PHE A 702 -1.41 26.67 28.22
C PHE A 702 -2.42 26.61 27.06
N ASP A 703 -2.23 27.42 26.04
CA ASP A 703 -3.08 27.44 24.85
C ASP A 703 -2.92 26.17 24.03
N GLN A 704 -1.70 25.66 23.90
CA GLN A 704 -1.40 24.40 23.17
C GLN A 704 -2.10 23.20 23.83
N ASP A 705 -2.09 23.09 25.15
CA ASP A 705 -2.76 22.02 25.88
C ASP A 705 -4.28 21.99 25.65
N LEU A 706 -4.93 23.16 25.57
CA LEU A 706 -6.36 23.27 25.29
C LEU A 706 -6.69 22.86 23.85
N ILE A 707 -5.85 23.24 22.88
CA ILE A 707 -6.01 22.86 21.48
C ILE A 707 -5.87 21.34 21.31
N GLU A 708 -4.84 20.73 21.92
CA GLU A 708 -4.61 19.30 21.87
C GLU A 708 -5.73 18.50 22.55
N LYS A 709 -6.24 19.01 23.66
CA LYS A 709 -7.43 18.46 24.33
C LYS A 709 -8.66 18.54 23.42
N ALA A 710 -8.89 19.68 22.78
CA ALA A 710 -10.04 19.86 21.87
C ALA A 710 -9.94 18.92 20.66
N ALA A 711 -8.73 18.70 20.14
CA ALA A 711 -8.49 17.72 19.09
C ALA A 711 -8.83 16.29 19.54
N TYR A 712 -8.45 15.90 20.77
CA TYR A 712 -8.80 14.60 21.34
C TYR A 712 -10.31 14.45 21.57
N GLU A 713 -10.96 15.46 22.16
CA GLU A 713 -12.42 15.45 22.41
C GLU A 713 -13.22 15.38 21.10
N PHE A 714 -12.73 16.00 20.01
CA PHE A 714 -13.32 15.84 18.69
C PHE A 714 -13.27 14.39 18.20
N HIS A 715 -12.11 13.71 18.26
CA HIS A 715 -11.99 12.31 17.87
C HIS A 715 -12.88 11.40 18.73
N LYS A 716 -12.86 11.61 20.02
CA LYS A 716 -13.68 10.88 20.99
C LYS A 716 -15.16 11.06 20.73
N GLY A 717 -15.62 12.30 20.56
CA GLY A 717 -17.02 12.59 20.29
C GLY A 717 -17.51 12.00 18.97
N LEU A 718 -16.68 12.05 17.91
CA LEU A 718 -17.02 11.42 16.64
C LEU A 718 -17.09 9.89 16.77
N ALA A 719 -16.15 9.27 17.48
CA ALA A 719 -16.17 7.83 17.73
C ALA A 719 -17.42 7.41 18.53
N GLU A 720 -17.82 8.19 19.56
CA GLU A 720 -19.04 7.97 20.33
C GLU A 720 -20.29 8.06 19.46
N GLN A 721 -20.37 9.01 18.53
CA GLN A 721 -21.47 9.13 17.57
C GLN A 721 -21.54 7.93 16.62
N ILE A 722 -20.41 7.47 16.07
CA ILE A 722 -20.35 6.27 15.21
C ILE A 722 -20.83 5.04 15.96
N VAL A 723 -20.33 4.82 17.19
CA VAL A 723 -20.71 3.67 18.01
C VAL A 723 -22.21 3.68 18.32
N THR A 724 -22.75 4.85 18.66
CA THR A 724 -24.19 5.04 18.93
C THR A 724 -25.03 4.69 17.71
N ALA A 725 -24.66 5.20 16.53
CA ALA A 725 -25.39 4.92 15.29
C ALA A 725 -25.32 3.42 14.92
N CYS A 726 -24.18 2.75 15.14
CA CYS A 726 -24.06 1.31 14.94
C CYS A 726 -24.94 0.51 15.92
N ILE A 727 -25.06 0.94 17.19
CA ILE A 727 -25.95 0.31 18.17
C ILE A 727 -27.40 0.43 17.71
N HIS A 728 -27.84 1.62 17.29
CA HIS A 728 -29.20 1.80 16.76
C HIS A 728 -29.44 0.97 15.49
N ALA A 729 -28.44 0.86 14.62
CA ALA A 729 -28.51 0.00 13.44
C ALA A 729 -28.65 -1.47 13.82
N LYS A 730 -27.89 -1.98 14.82
CA LYS A 730 -27.99 -3.33 15.35
C LYS A 730 -29.37 -3.63 15.91
N GLU A 731 -29.95 -2.69 16.67
CA GLU A 731 -31.31 -2.83 17.23
C GLU A 731 -32.38 -2.92 16.14
N LYS A 732 -32.22 -2.12 15.05
CA LYS A 732 -33.19 -2.09 13.93
C LYS A 732 -33.06 -3.30 12.98
N THR A 733 -31.85 -3.84 12.80
CA THR A 733 -31.54 -4.82 11.73
C THR A 733 -31.14 -6.19 12.25
N GLY A 734 -30.72 -6.29 13.51
CA GLY A 734 -30.13 -7.51 14.08
C GLY A 734 -28.65 -7.76 13.68
N CYS A 735 -28.09 -6.95 12.77
CA CYS A 735 -26.70 -7.10 12.33
C CYS A 735 -25.73 -6.75 13.46
N GLN A 736 -24.79 -7.65 13.77
CA GLN A 736 -23.82 -7.49 14.86
C GLN A 736 -22.37 -7.39 14.37
N THR A 737 -22.14 -7.35 13.07
CA THR A 737 -20.82 -7.21 12.48
C THR A 737 -20.67 -5.81 11.90
N ALA A 738 -19.62 -5.10 12.31
CA ALA A 738 -19.24 -3.80 11.76
C ALA A 738 -17.98 -3.93 10.90
N ALA A 739 -17.94 -3.22 9.77
CA ALA A 739 -16.77 -3.18 8.86
C ALA A 739 -16.29 -1.75 8.67
N PHE A 740 -14.99 -1.50 8.84
CA PHE A 740 -14.38 -0.19 8.69
C PHE A 740 -13.55 -0.09 7.42
N SER A 741 -13.79 0.97 6.62
CA SER A 741 -13.00 1.30 5.45
C SER A 741 -13.11 2.79 5.12
N GLY A 742 -12.34 3.25 4.14
CA GLY A 742 -12.18 4.67 3.76
C GLY A 742 -10.90 5.27 4.33
N GLY A 743 -10.37 6.27 3.63
CA GLY A 743 -9.05 6.87 3.92
C GLY A 743 -8.95 7.52 5.30
N VAL A 744 -10.07 7.93 5.91
CA VAL A 744 -10.10 8.51 7.27
C VAL A 744 -9.72 7.48 8.33
N PHE A 745 -9.94 6.18 8.10
CA PHE A 745 -9.50 5.14 9.03
C PHE A 745 -7.99 4.81 8.97
N GLN A 746 -7.21 5.57 8.20
CA GLN A 746 -5.77 5.66 8.44
C GLN A 746 -5.44 6.42 9.73
N ASN A 747 -6.39 7.19 10.29
CA ASN A 747 -6.31 7.79 11.61
C ASN A 747 -6.44 6.69 12.69
N GLY A 748 -5.32 6.31 13.27
CA GLY A 748 -5.23 5.22 14.23
C GLY A 748 -5.98 5.49 15.53
N LEU A 749 -6.07 6.75 15.95
CA LEU A 749 -6.81 7.16 17.14
C LEU A 749 -8.31 6.97 16.95
N LEU A 750 -8.88 7.48 15.85
CA LEU A 750 -10.31 7.31 15.56
C LEU A 750 -10.67 5.83 15.42
N LEU A 751 -9.87 5.07 14.65
CA LEU A 751 -10.08 3.65 14.44
C LEU A 751 -10.13 2.90 15.78
N ARG A 752 -9.16 3.16 16.67
CA ARG A 752 -9.06 2.50 17.98
C ARG A 752 -10.23 2.85 18.89
N LEU A 753 -10.56 4.13 19.01
CA LEU A 753 -11.66 4.57 19.86
C LEU A 753 -12.99 3.96 19.40
N THR A 754 -13.23 3.91 18.09
CA THR A 754 -14.46 3.35 17.52
C THR A 754 -14.52 1.82 17.64
N GLU A 755 -13.42 1.11 17.32
CA GLU A 755 -13.36 -0.36 17.44
C GLU A 755 -13.54 -0.79 18.88
N ASP A 756 -12.82 -0.17 19.85
CA ASP A 756 -12.93 -0.51 21.26
C ASP A 756 -14.37 -0.27 21.78
N GLY A 757 -15.01 0.83 21.36
CA GLY A 757 -16.39 1.14 21.69
C GLY A 757 -17.38 0.11 21.15
N LEU A 758 -17.22 -0.34 19.90
CA LEU A 758 -18.09 -1.37 19.29
C LEU A 758 -17.88 -2.74 19.94
N ILE A 759 -16.63 -3.14 20.18
CA ILE A 759 -16.33 -4.42 20.86
C ILE A 759 -16.96 -4.45 22.26
N ALA A 760 -16.87 -3.33 23.01
CA ALA A 760 -17.49 -3.20 24.33
C ALA A 760 -19.02 -3.34 24.28
N ASN A 761 -19.67 -3.06 23.14
CA ASN A 761 -21.10 -3.20 22.89
C ASN A 761 -21.47 -4.51 22.14
N GLY A 762 -20.54 -5.49 22.12
CA GLY A 762 -20.78 -6.83 21.61
C GLY A 762 -20.87 -6.92 20.08
N PHE A 763 -20.12 -6.09 19.38
CA PHE A 763 -19.94 -6.21 17.92
C PHE A 763 -18.73 -7.09 17.58
N HIS A 764 -18.85 -7.81 16.48
CA HIS A 764 -17.72 -8.31 15.73
C HIS A 764 -17.24 -7.23 14.77
N VAL A 765 -15.96 -6.89 14.80
CA VAL A 765 -15.42 -5.76 14.01
C VAL A 765 -14.42 -6.27 12.98
N LEU A 766 -14.67 -5.93 11.71
CA LEU A 766 -13.78 -6.19 10.58
C LEU A 766 -12.95 -4.94 10.30
N THR A 767 -11.64 -5.11 10.21
CA THR A 767 -10.68 -4.05 9.87
C THR A 767 -9.72 -4.52 8.79
N HIS A 768 -9.14 -3.59 8.07
CA HIS A 768 -8.07 -3.88 7.11
C HIS A 768 -6.76 -4.25 7.81
N GLN A 769 -5.91 -5.03 7.13
CA GLN A 769 -4.56 -5.39 7.55
C GLN A 769 -3.56 -5.29 6.38
N MET A 770 -3.80 -6.07 5.32
CA MET A 770 -2.91 -6.20 4.16
C MET A 770 -3.43 -5.47 2.92
N ILE A 771 -4.66 -5.01 2.94
CA ILE A 771 -5.28 -4.14 1.93
C ILE A 771 -5.39 -2.73 2.51
N PRO A 772 -5.05 -1.69 1.74
CA PRO A 772 -5.21 -0.32 2.22
C PRO A 772 -6.69 0.03 2.48
N PRO A 773 -7.02 0.73 3.58
CA PRO A 773 -8.39 1.22 3.80
C PRO A 773 -8.77 2.37 2.86
N ASN A 774 -7.79 3.04 2.26
CA ASN A 774 -7.97 4.14 1.30
C ASN A 774 -8.28 3.62 -0.11
N ASP A 775 -8.35 4.52 -1.10
CA ASP A 775 -8.69 4.20 -2.51
C ASP A 775 -7.85 3.09 -3.13
N GLY A 776 -6.63 2.84 -2.59
CA GLY A 776 -5.82 1.71 -3.00
C GLY A 776 -6.44 0.33 -2.71
N GLY A 777 -7.52 0.27 -1.90
CA GLY A 777 -8.30 -0.94 -1.65
C GLY A 777 -9.58 -1.05 -2.47
N VAL A 778 -10.08 0.04 -3.05
CA VAL A 778 -11.38 0.10 -3.76
C VAL A 778 -11.50 -0.95 -4.86
N ALA A 779 -10.44 -1.15 -5.63
CA ALA A 779 -10.43 -2.12 -6.73
C ALA A 779 -10.75 -3.56 -6.27
N LEU A 780 -10.34 -3.96 -5.07
CA LEU A 780 -10.69 -5.27 -4.52
C LEU A 780 -12.19 -5.37 -4.27
N GLY A 781 -12.81 -4.35 -3.67
CA GLY A 781 -14.25 -4.32 -3.43
C GLY A 781 -15.06 -4.30 -4.73
N GLN A 782 -14.60 -3.55 -5.73
CA GLN A 782 -15.20 -3.55 -7.07
C GLN A 782 -15.13 -4.95 -7.72
N ALA A 783 -13.96 -5.61 -7.65
CA ALA A 783 -13.80 -6.96 -8.19
C ALA A 783 -14.69 -7.97 -7.45
N PHE A 784 -14.82 -7.84 -6.12
CA PHE A 784 -15.66 -8.68 -5.29
C PHE A 784 -17.15 -8.54 -5.66
N TYR A 785 -17.58 -7.30 -5.89
CA TYR A 785 -18.92 -7.02 -6.43
C TYR A 785 -19.14 -7.66 -7.81
N GLY A 786 -18.20 -7.46 -8.74
CA GLY A 786 -18.31 -8.00 -10.09
C GLY A 786 -18.43 -9.52 -10.14
N MET A 787 -17.62 -10.22 -9.32
CA MET A 787 -17.69 -11.67 -9.23
C MET A 787 -19.04 -12.16 -8.72
N ASN A 788 -19.67 -11.44 -7.78
CA ASN A 788 -20.98 -11.82 -7.26
C ASN A 788 -22.12 -11.59 -8.26
N HIS A 789 -22.01 -10.59 -9.14
CA HIS A 789 -23.11 -10.19 -10.03
C HIS A 789 -23.05 -10.81 -11.42
N GLU A 790 -21.85 -11.14 -11.93
CA GLU A 790 -21.67 -11.62 -13.31
C GLU A 790 -21.18 -13.07 -13.39
N CYS A 791 -20.66 -13.61 -12.30
CA CYS A 791 -19.98 -14.91 -12.28
C CYS A 791 -20.64 -15.91 -11.32
N VAL A 792 -21.89 -15.73 -10.99
CA VAL A 792 -22.68 -16.74 -10.26
C VAL A 792 -23.07 -17.83 -11.24
N GLU A 793 -22.68 -19.10 -10.98
CA GLU A 793 -23.24 -20.24 -11.73
C GLU A 793 -24.76 -20.26 -11.52
N GLU A 794 -25.55 -20.10 -12.60
CA GLU A 794 -26.94 -20.53 -12.55
C GLU A 794 -26.93 -22.02 -12.19
N ALA A 795 -27.44 -22.34 -11.01
CA ALA A 795 -27.66 -23.72 -10.66
C ALA A 795 -28.54 -24.35 -11.78
N PRO A 796 -28.13 -25.50 -12.35
CA PRO A 796 -28.96 -26.12 -13.36
C PRO A 796 -30.35 -26.31 -12.77
N ILE A 797 -31.33 -25.68 -13.41
CA ILE A 797 -32.76 -25.91 -13.10
C ILE A 797 -33.01 -27.40 -13.36
N LEU A 798 -33.11 -28.19 -12.29
CA LEU A 798 -33.55 -29.58 -12.34
C LEU A 798 -35.05 -29.63 -12.59
#